data_085d8425a7a11c372b56e7f2be1c66fe
#
_entry.id   085d8425a7a11c372b56e7f2be1c66fe
#
_cell.length_a   1.000
_cell.length_b   1.000
_cell.length_c   1.000
_cell.angle_alpha   90.00
_cell.angle_beta   90.00
_cell.angle_gamma   90.00
#
_symmetry.space_group_name_H-M   'P 1'
#
loop_
_entity.id
_entity.type
_entity.pdbx_description
1 polymer ?
#
loop_
_entity_poly.entity_id
_entity_poly.type
_entity_poly.pdbx_seq_one_letter_code
_entity_poly.pdbx_strand_id
1 'polypeptide(L)'
;MITRGSEWHRWEPHIHTPGTILNNQFGAADPWNSYLATLEGLTPKIEAIAVTDYYVTDTYEEFLKHKIAGRLPGVSLLFPNIELRLDVAAKTGFVNVHLLVSPEDPDHLSEVKRILKRLQFNAFSDRFDCTREELIKLGKRADSTITDDTAALRHGATQFKVNFDQLRKVIGESEWAKKNILIAVAGCASDGTSGVRQAADATVRQEIEKFAHIIFSSSPAQREFWNGQRGTSIEELRSRYNGCKPCLHGSDSHDQKSVGKPNENRFSWIKGTPEFDALRQACIDPEGRAYVGEQPPRSAMPSQVISQVTIDAADWAATPAIPLNPGLVAIIGARGSGKTALADVIAAGCDAITPAGWDADENISPSFLARARKLIGDATTTLIWGGGATVTRCLDGRDANGHMSFPRARYLSQQFVEELCSAKGVSDGLVNEIERVIFESHSQDAREWALDFAELRDQQTARFQQAREREAEAIADISDRIATEFEKESLVASLTTQVGQKRKLIAAYTTDRAKLVVKGTEVEVSRHTQLSEAAQKLRNKIQVYGNQRRTFVALMDEVRSMRATGAPEMLRQAQARHKHSGLNDKQWDEFLLIYKGDVDKSLTAYIAWADGEIRKLNGTQSPPVDPNVALIADNTDLSTLPLAPIIAEMTRLEVLFSADKLVREQYTVLTSRIAQENAALQVFETRLTDAQGAAARRKELQIERDDTYGRVFEAIINEQNALAGLYAPLMARLAASSGTLKKLSFSVRRIADVQTGGSFAEEELLDRRKKGPFYGRGSLIAAATDALKPAWETGSAGEIQSAMTAFMEKYLRDLLSHAPYAPTQQAEFRAWSKRLAHWLFNTEHIVVRYEISYDGVDIRKLSPGTRGIVLLLLYIALDDSDDRPLIIDQPEENLDPKSVFDELVALFIAAKAKRQVIMVTHNANLVINTDADQIIVAKAGPHPSGGLPSIKYVAGGLENAAIRKAVCDILEGGEVAFRERARRLRVRLDR
;
A
#
# COMPACT_ATOMS: atom_id res chain seq x y z
N MET A 1 -12.51 29.41 -29.29
CA MET A 1 -11.89 28.31 -30.01
C MET A 1 -11.69 27.20 -28.98
N ILE A 2 -11.86 25.95 -29.36
CA ILE A 2 -11.63 24.80 -28.49
C ILE A 2 -10.55 23.96 -29.13
N THR A 3 -9.36 23.89 -28.51
CA THR A 3 -8.20 23.14 -28.98
C THR A 3 -7.79 22.12 -27.90
N ARG A 4 -6.96 21.16 -28.29
CA ARG A 4 -6.35 20.22 -27.37
C ARG A 4 -5.25 20.84 -26.48
N GLY A 5 -4.99 22.13 -26.63
CA GLY A 5 -3.92 22.83 -25.93
C GLY A 5 -2.56 22.52 -26.52
N SER A 6 -1.58 22.33 -25.65
CA SER A 6 -0.17 22.20 -26.02
C SER A 6 0.14 20.76 -26.46
N GLU A 7 0.29 20.56 -27.78
CA GLU A 7 0.76 19.32 -28.40
C GLU A 7 2.17 19.50 -28.95
N TRP A 8 2.89 18.43 -29.24
CA TRP A 8 4.22 18.49 -29.83
C TRP A 8 4.14 18.71 -31.35
N HIS A 9 4.71 19.83 -31.81
CA HIS A 9 4.78 20.19 -33.21
C HIS A 9 6.23 20.25 -33.67
N ARG A 10 6.48 19.85 -34.94
CA ARG A 10 7.80 19.95 -35.53
C ARG A 10 8.06 21.37 -35.98
N TRP A 11 9.15 21.95 -35.51
CA TRP A 11 9.64 23.27 -35.87
C TRP A 11 10.93 23.13 -36.69
N GLU A 12 11.12 24.07 -37.62
CA GLU A 12 12.38 24.27 -38.36
C GLU A 12 12.92 25.64 -37.98
N PRO A 13 13.75 25.73 -36.93
CA PRO A 13 14.17 27.02 -36.34
C PRO A 13 15.35 27.67 -37.08
N HIS A 14 15.98 26.96 -38.02
CA HIS A 14 17.16 27.45 -38.76
C HIS A 14 17.22 26.82 -40.16
N ILE A 15 16.70 27.57 -41.17
CA ILE A 15 16.68 27.12 -42.53
C ILE A 15 16.92 28.32 -43.46
N HIS A 16 17.90 28.24 -44.38
CA HIS A 16 18.10 29.19 -45.47
C HIS A 16 17.24 28.86 -46.68
N THR A 17 16.97 29.85 -47.47
CA THR A 17 16.10 29.75 -48.64
C THR A 17 16.84 30.09 -49.91
N PRO A 18 16.30 29.79 -51.12
CA PRO A 18 16.83 30.34 -52.35
C PRO A 18 16.93 31.86 -52.27
N GLY A 19 18.08 32.39 -52.62
CA GLY A 19 18.37 33.81 -52.56
C GLY A 19 19.09 34.27 -51.26
N THR A 20 19.40 33.35 -50.33
CA THR A 20 20.21 33.66 -49.15
C THR A 20 21.55 34.34 -49.55
N ILE A 21 21.97 35.34 -48.80
CA ILE A 21 23.13 36.20 -49.16
C ILE A 21 24.42 35.38 -49.18
N LEU A 22 24.64 34.51 -48.20
CA LEU A 22 25.86 33.71 -48.09
C LEU A 22 25.56 32.23 -48.44
N ASN A 23 26.51 31.60 -49.09
CA ASN A 23 26.49 30.16 -49.34
C ASN A 23 25.25 29.63 -50.11
N ASN A 24 24.65 30.45 -50.98
CA ASN A 24 23.49 30.03 -51.79
C ASN A 24 23.86 28.96 -52.83
N GLN A 25 23.45 27.70 -52.59
CA GLN A 25 23.72 26.57 -53.46
C GLN A 25 22.42 25.98 -54.08
N PHE A 26 21.31 26.72 -54.04
CA PHE A 26 20.04 26.35 -54.68
C PHE A 26 20.09 26.56 -56.18
N GLY A 27 20.45 25.53 -56.93
CA GLY A 27 20.81 25.63 -58.38
C GLY A 27 19.74 25.16 -59.37
N ALA A 28 18.46 25.09 -59.02
CA ALA A 28 17.39 24.70 -59.94
C ALA A 28 16.97 25.82 -60.90
N ALA A 29 16.29 25.48 -61.99
CA ALA A 29 15.74 26.44 -62.95
C ALA A 29 14.64 27.33 -62.31
N ASP A 30 13.84 26.72 -61.38
CA ASP A 30 12.93 27.43 -60.45
C ASP A 30 13.25 26.98 -59.04
N PRO A 31 14.20 27.63 -58.35
CA PRO A 31 14.67 27.17 -57.06
C PRO A 31 13.61 27.30 -55.97
N TRP A 32 12.73 28.32 -56.01
CA TRP A 32 11.69 28.54 -55.06
C TRP A 32 10.62 27.45 -55.12
N ASN A 33 10.12 27.11 -56.35
CA ASN A 33 9.12 26.07 -56.49
C ASN A 33 9.63 24.70 -56.04
N SER A 34 10.85 24.36 -56.40
CA SER A 34 11.52 23.12 -55.96
C SER A 34 11.71 23.07 -54.44
N TYR A 35 12.11 24.18 -53.84
CA TYR A 35 12.30 24.30 -52.40
C TYR A 35 10.99 24.10 -51.64
N LEU A 36 9.93 24.82 -52.05
CA LEU A 36 8.61 24.74 -51.41
C LEU A 36 7.99 23.36 -51.57
N ALA A 37 8.12 22.73 -52.76
CA ALA A 37 7.61 21.36 -52.99
C ALA A 37 8.34 20.34 -52.06
N THR A 38 9.63 20.54 -51.83
CA THR A 38 10.39 19.67 -50.90
C THR A 38 9.86 19.82 -49.50
N LEU A 39 9.65 21.04 -48.99
CA LEU A 39 9.09 21.28 -47.66
C LEU A 39 7.67 20.69 -47.46
N GLU A 40 6.83 20.83 -48.49
CA GLU A 40 5.45 20.30 -48.49
C GLU A 40 5.43 18.76 -48.46
N GLY A 41 6.46 18.09 -48.99
CA GLY A 41 6.62 16.64 -49.07
C GLY A 41 7.27 15.99 -47.82
N LEU A 42 7.74 16.76 -46.84
CA LEU A 42 8.46 16.23 -45.68
C LEU A 42 7.55 15.44 -44.74
N THR A 43 8.12 14.40 -44.15
CA THR A 43 7.53 13.64 -43.07
C THR A 43 8.55 13.44 -41.95
N PRO A 44 8.24 13.75 -40.66
CA PRO A 44 7.04 14.44 -40.20
C PRO A 44 6.90 15.86 -40.77
N LYS A 45 5.67 16.38 -40.86
CA LYS A 45 5.38 17.72 -41.39
C LYS A 45 5.95 18.81 -40.51
N ILE A 46 6.45 19.88 -41.14
CA ILE A 46 6.88 21.09 -40.43
C ILE A 46 5.68 22.02 -40.27
N GLU A 47 5.46 22.51 -39.05
CA GLU A 47 4.33 23.40 -38.74
C GLU A 47 4.74 24.82 -38.41
N ALA A 48 6.04 25.07 -38.08
CA ALA A 48 6.61 26.38 -37.88
C ALA A 48 7.99 26.47 -38.49
N ILE A 49 8.25 27.56 -39.21
CA ILE A 49 9.52 27.81 -39.91
C ILE A 49 10.09 29.16 -39.54
N ALA A 50 11.36 29.20 -39.12
CA ALA A 50 12.16 30.38 -38.98
C ALA A 50 13.04 30.57 -40.21
N VAL A 51 12.69 31.51 -41.08
CA VAL A 51 13.44 31.79 -42.32
C VAL A 51 14.69 32.56 -41.99
N THR A 52 15.83 31.96 -42.25
CA THR A 52 17.15 32.51 -41.92
C THR A 52 17.80 33.23 -43.10
N ASP A 53 18.30 34.45 -42.87
CA ASP A 53 19.21 35.11 -43.75
C ASP A 53 20.23 35.96 -42.96
N TYR A 54 21.29 36.42 -43.61
CA TYR A 54 22.38 37.15 -42.98
C TYR A 54 22.11 38.64 -43.00
N TYR A 55 21.93 39.26 -41.82
CA TYR A 55 21.81 40.73 -41.64
C TYR A 55 20.58 41.42 -42.23
N VAL A 56 19.78 40.72 -43.05
CA VAL A 56 18.61 41.26 -43.74
C VAL A 56 17.40 40.36 -43.58
N THR A 57 16.23 40.80 -44.08
CA THR A 57 14.94 40.08 -44.02
C THR A 57 14.39 39.71 -45.40
N ASP A 58 15.18 39.91 -46.45
CA ASP A 58 14.73 39.84 -47.84
C ASP A 58 14.14 38.47 -48.20
N THR A 59 14.81 37.40 -47.82
CA THR A 59 14.36 36.04 -48.12
C THR A 59 13.12 35.65 -47.31
N TYR A 60 12.94 36.17 -46.12
CA TYR A 60 11.70 36.01 -45.34
C TYR A 60 10.54 36.73 -46.04
N GLU A 61 10.74 37.95 -46.51
CA GLU A 61 9.74 38.75 -47.26
C GLU A 61 9.29 38.04 -48.52
N GLU A 62 10.20 37.38 -49.24
CA GLU A 62 9.87 36.57 -50.44
C GLU A 62 9.13 35.27 -50.06
N PHE A 63 9.61 34.60 -49.04
CA PHE A 63 8.93 33.39 -48.53
C PHE A 63 7.49 33.67 -48.09
N LEU A 64 7.30 34.81 -47.43
CA LEU A 64 5.95 35.24 -46.98
C LEU A 64 4.99 35.46 -48.17
N LYS A 65 5.46 35.96 -49.32
CA LYS A 65 4.66 36.12 -50.53
C LYS A 65 4.16 34.75 -51.02
N HIS A 66 5.05 33.74 -51.05
CA HIS A 66 4.65 32.37 -51.40
C HIS A 66 3.62 31.79 -50.42
N LYS A 67 3.78 32.02 -49.12
CA LYS A 67 2.83 31.61 -48.10
C LYS A 67 1.45 32.28 -48.29
N ILE A 68 1.42 33.57 -48.59
CA ILE A 68 0.20 34.33 -48.88
C ILE A 68 -0.46 33.80 -50.18
N ALA A 69 0.35 33.38 -51.16
CA ALA A 69 -0.14 32.75 -52.39
C ALA A 69 -0.66 31.30 -52.22
N GLY A 70 -0.76 30.79 -50.96
CA GLY A 70 -1.36 29.50 -50.62
C GLY A 70 -0.42 28.29 -50.63
N ARG A 71 0.91 28.49 -50.76
CA ARG A 71 1.91 27.45 -50.56
C ARG A 71 2.07 27.11 -49.10
N LEU A 72 2.56 25.89 -48.81
CA LEU A 72 2.80 25.39 -47.45
C LEU A 72 1.55 25.44 -46.56
N PRO A 73 0.43 24.82 -46.95
CA PRO A 73 -0.81 24.89 -46.18
C PRO A 73 -0.68 24.33 -44.75
N GLY A 74 0.25 23.39 -44.53
CA GLY A 74 0.55 22.78 -43.22
C GLY A 74 1.42 23.61 -42.30
N VAL A 75 2.05 24.72 -42.77
CA VAL A 75 2.88 25.59 -41.94
C VAL A 75 1.99 26.67 -41.33
N SER A 76 1.77 26.62 -40.02
CA SER A 76 0.94 27.60 -39.28
C SER A 76 1.69 28.88 -38.95
N LEU A 77 2.98 28.79 -38.66
CA LEU A 77 3.81 29.91 -38.24
C LEU A 77 5.03 30.06 -39.15
N LEU A 78 5.21 31.29 -39.66
CA LEU A 78 6.39 31.71 -40.39
C LEU A 78 6.94 32.97 -39.76
N PHE A 79 8.24 33.02 -39.43
CA PHE A 79 8.88 34.17 -38.80
C PHE A 79 10.33 34.35 -39.25
N PRO A 80 10.90 35.59 -39.17
CA PRO A 80 12.25 35.82 -39.58
C PRO A 80 13.25 35.40 -38.51
N ASN A 81 14.36 34.82 -38.96
CA ASN A 81 15.57 34.53 -38.20
C ASN A 81 16.76 35.30 -38.85
N ILE A 82 17.25 36.33 -38.20
CA ILE A 82 18.37 37.11 -38.74
C ILE A 82 19.67 36.62 -38.09
N GLU A 83 20.54 36.03 -38.90
CA GLU A 83 21.85 35.57 -38.48
C GLU A 83 22.87 36.72 -38.54
N LEU A 84 23.50 36.99 -37.39
CA LEU A 84 24.50 38.01 -37.19
C LEU A 84 25.81 37.36 -36.76
N ARG A 85 26.94 37.84 -37.34
CA ARG A 85 28.28 37.45 -36.91
C ARG A 85 28.80 38.46 -35.94
N LEU A 86 29.11 38.06 -34.71
CA LEU A 86 29.72 38.95 -33.72
C LEU A 86 31.20 39.23 -34.06
N ASP A 87 31.76 40.30 -33.50
CA ASP A 87 33.21 40.61 -33.53
C ASP A 87 34.03 39.71 -32.58
N VAL A 88 33.45 38.67 -32.10
CA VAL A 88 34.04 37.66 -31.18
C VAL A 88 34.55 36.47 -31.99
N ALA A 89 35.86 36.29 -31.99
CA ALA A 89 36.50 35.18 -32.69
C ALA A 89 36.18 33.82 -32.05
N ALA A 90 35.88 32.83 -32.87
CA ALA A 90 35.80 31.43 -32.53
C ALA A 90 36.94 30.67 -33.20
N LYS A 91 37.08 29.35 -32.93
CA LYS A 91 38.16 28.52 -33.48
C LYS A 91 38.20 28.53 -35.03
N THR A 92 37.04 28.63 -35.66
CA THR A 92 36.88 28.60 -37.12
C THR A 92 35.96 29.72 -37.62
N GLY A 93 36.30 30.98 -37.35
CA GLY A 93 35.46 32.11 -37.74
C GLY A 93 35.00 32.98 -36.57
N PHE A 94 33.76 33.42 -36.60
CA PHE A 94 33.18 34.32 -35.61
C PHE A 94 31.91 33.67 -34.99
N VAL A 95 31.56 34.05 -33.74
CA VAL A 95 30.35 33.55 -33.06
C VAL A 95 29.11 34.08 -33.78
N ASN A 96 28.19 33.19 -34.12
CA ASN A 96 26.90 33.52 -34.71
C ASN A 96 25.84 33.68 -33.63
N VAL A 97 25.06 34.76 -33.77
CA VAL A 97 23.88 35.04 -32.96
C VAL A 97 22.68 35.22 -33.90
N HIS A 98 21.55 34.67 -33.50
CA HIS A 98 20.34 34.72 -34.28
C HIS A 98 19.28 35.56 -33.57
N LEU A 99 18.61 36.44 -34.33
CA LEU A 99 17.47 37.20 -33.87
C LEU A 99 16.19 36.52 -34.41
N LEU A 100 15.48 35.78 -33.55
CA LEU A 100 14.19 35.19 -33.87
C LEU A 100 13.09 36.21 -33.57
N VAL A 101 12.43 36.71 -34.59
CA VAL A 101 11.49 37.84 -34.46
C VAL A 101 10.03 37.36 -34.54
N SER A 102 9.22 37.80 -33.56
CA SER A 102 7.78 37.54 -33.58
C SER A 102 7.11 38.21 -34.77
N PRO A 103 6.28 37.48 -35.54
CA PRO A 103 5.52 38.04 -36.64
C PRO A 103 4.14 38.57 -36.19
N GLU A 104 3.84 38.53 -34.88
CA GLU A 104 2.52 38.90 -34.32
C GLU A 104 2.22 40.39 -34.47
N ASP A 105 3.28 41.23 -34.48
CA ASP A 105 3.16 42.65 -34.78
C ASP A 105 3.12 42.84 -36.31
N PRO A 106 2.06 43.45 -36.89
CA PRO A 106 2.03 43.76 -38.32
C PRO A 106 3.24 44.57 -38.82
N ASP A 107 3.81 45.42 -37.96
CA ASP A 107 4.95 46.30 -38.31
C ASP A 107 6.31 45.65 -38.01
N HIS A 108 6.36 44.32 -37.66
CA HIS A 108 7.59 43.63 -37.24
C HIS A 108 8.74 43.78 -38.22
N LEU A 109 8.48 43.80 -39.53
CA LEU A 109 9.53 44.00 -40.54
C LEU A 109 10.14 45.40 -40.45
N SER A 110 9.32 46.43 -40.28
CA SER A 110 9.78 47.82 -40.13
C SER A 110 10.60 47.98 -38.86
N GLU A 111 10.11 47.40 -37.76
CA GLU A 111 10.75 47.48 -36.45
C GLU A 111 12.09 46.77 -36.44
N VAL A 112 12.18 45.53 -36.99
CA VAL A 112 13.45 44.80 -37.02
C VAL A 112 14.49 45.49 -37.93
N LYS A 113 14.08 46.04 -39.08
CA LYS A 113 14.95 46.85 -39.93
C LYS A 113 15.46 48.07 -39.17
N ARG A 114 14.63 48.74 -38.35
CA ARG A 114 15.01 49.85 -37.49
C ARG A 114 16.02 49.41 -36.42
N ILE A 115 15.89 48.23 -35.82
CA ILE A 115 16.81 47.66 -34.86
C ILE A 115 18.16 47.37 -35.55
N LEU A 116 18.13 46.67 -36.70
CA LEU A 116 19.34 46.33 -37.46
C LEU A 116 20.13 47.59 -37.86
N LYS A 117 19.48 48.64 -38.34
CA LYS A 117 20.12 49.93 -38.72
C LYS A 117 20.93 50.54 -37.58
N ARG A 118 20.62 50.25 -36.32
CA ARG A 118 21.36 50.76 -35.16
C ARG A 118 22.65 49.98 -34.89
N LEU A 119 22.84 48.80 -35.53
CA LEU A 119 24.06 48.02 -35.47
C LEU A 119 25.05 48.57 -36.51
N GLN A 120 26.23 48.94 -36.05
CA GLN A 120 27.19 49.69 -36.84
C GLN A 120 28.54 48.99 -36.87
N PHE A 121 29.15 48.99 -38.02
CA PHE A 121 30.52 48.52 -38.25
C PHE A 121 31.40 49.62 -38.78
N ASN A 122 32.57 49.86 -38.15
CA ASN A 122 33.52 50.89 -38.54
C ASN A 122 34.71 50.25 -39.31
N ALA A 123 34.92 50.65 -40.55
CA ALA A 123 36.01 50.15 -41.36
C ALA A 123 36.40 51.24 -42.35
N PHE A 124 37.64 51.26 -42.80
CA PHE A 124 38.14 52.19 -43.80
C PHE A 124 37.89 53.67 -43.49
N SER A 125 37.86 54.03 -42.23
CA SER A 125 37.49 55.37 -41.71
C SER A 125 36.08 55.82 -42.01
N ASP A 126 35.21 54.88 -42.46
CA ASP A 126 33.80 55.04 -42.70
C ASP A 126 33.00 54.24 -41.67
N ARG A 127 31.72 54.64 -41.46
CA ARG A 127 30.76 53.93 -40.66
C ARG A 127 29.72 53.34 -41.58
N PHE A 128 29.43 52.02 -41.37
CA PHE A 128 28.42 51.24 -42.10
C PHE A 128 27.31 50.79 -41.12
N ASP A 129 26.07 51.12 -41.39
CA ASP A 129 24.89 50.63 -40.68
C ASP A 129 24.52 49.24 -41.20
N CYS A 130 23.90 48.40 -40.38
CA CYS A 130 23.44 47.07 -40.80
C CYS A 130 22.16 47.21 -41.66
N THR A 131 22.35 47.68 -42.90
CA THR A 131 21.30 47.75 -43.93
C THR A 131 21.83 47.19 -45.24
N ARG A 132 20.91 46.78 -46.15
CA ARG A 132 21.30 46.20 -47.44
C ARG A 132 22.20 47.15 -48.23
N GLU A 133 21.85 48.45 -48.30
CA GLU A 133 22.57 49.48 -49.03
C GLU A 133 23.99 49.69 -48.48
N GLU A 134 24.10 49.74 -47.14
CA GLU A 134 25.42 49.97 -46.52
C GLU A 134 26.28 48.71 -46.57
N LEU A 135 25.71 47.51 -46.57
CA LEU A 135 26.44 46.27 -46.83
C LEU A 135 26.98 46.22 -48.26
N ILE A 136 26.19 46.60 -49.26
CA ILE A 136 26.63 46.71 -50.64
C ILE A 136 27.79 47.72 -50.72
N LYS A 137 27.69 48.91 -50.10
CA LYS A 137 28.71 49.92 -50.01
C LYS A 137 29.98 49.39 -49.33
N LEU A 138 29.86 48.73 -48.21
CA LEU A 138 30.99 48.05 -47.54
C LEU A 138 31.68 47.05 -48.47
N GLY A 139 30.94 46.24 -49.19
CA GLY A 139 31.45 45.21 -50.10
C GLY A 139 32.28 45.88 -51.25
N LYS A 140 31.72 46.87 -51.89
CA LYS A 140 32.47 47.70 -52.95
C LYS A 140 33.68 48.45 -52.37
N ARG A 141 33.60 48.86 -51.08
CA ARG A 141 34.73 49.53 -50.42
C ARG A 141 35.83 48.54 -50.02
N ALA A 142 35.44 47.32 -49.57
CA ALA A 142 36.42 46.30 -49.23
C ALA A 142 37.14 45.71 -50.47
N ASP A 143 36.43 45.61 -51.57
CA ASP A 143 36.96 45.14 -52.85
C ASP A 143 36.41 46.01 -54.01
N SER A 144 37.20 46.97 -54.48
CA SER A 144 36.79 47.88 -55.52
C SER A 144 36.64 47.26 -56.93
N THR A 145 37.00 45.99 -57.10
CA THR A 145 36.79 45.25 -58.35
C THR A 145 35.35 44.75 -58.50
N ILE A 146 34.60 44.71 -57.43
CA ILE A 146 33.21 44.24 -57.42
C ILE A 146 32.27 45.35 -57.87
N THR A 147 31.69 45.21 -59.05
CA THR A 147 30.72 46.11 -59.62
C THR A 147 29.29 45.72 -59.48
N ASP A 148 29.04 44.41 -59.41
CA ASP A 148 27.69 43.81 -59.21
C ASP A 148 27.22 43.99 -57.77
N ASP A 149 26.01 44.49 -57.59
CA ASP A 149 25.45 44.75 -56.30
C ASP A 149 25.20 43.46 -55.45
N THR A 150 24.86 42.34 -56.13
CA THR A 150 24.65 41.05 -55.42
C THR A 150 25.98 40.51 -54.92
N ALA A 151 27.01 40.56 -55.71
CA ALA A 151 28.36 40.14 -55.33
C ALA A 151 28.93 41.10 -54.25
N ALA A 152 28.64 42.36 -54.34
CA ALA A 152 29.01 43.38 -53.33
C ALA A 152 28.31 43.19 -52.03
N LEU A 153 26.99 42.86 -52.03
CA LEU A 153 26.20 42.48 -50.82
C LEU A 153 26.80 41.27 -50.12
N ARG A 154 27.08 40.21 -50.90
CA ARG A 154 27.73 39.00 -50.40
C ARG A 154 29.08 39.29 -49.76
N HIS A 155 29.90 40.09 -50.45
CA HIS A 155 31.23 40.41 -49.93
C HIS A 155 31.10 41.28 -48.67
N GLY A 156 30.24 42.31 -48.68
CA GLY A 156 29.96 43.15 -47.52
C GLY A 156 29.45 42.38 -46.31
N ALA A 157 28.58 41.42 -46.53
CA ALA A 157 28.09 40.55 -45.45
C ALA A 157 29.18 39.64 -44.84
N THR A 158 30.20 39.27 -45.61
CA THR A 158 31.38 38.57 -45.04
C THR A 158 32.27 39.48 -44.22
N GLN A 159 32.32 40.79 -44.53
CA GLN A 159 33.13 41.76 -43.81
C GLN A 159 32.46 42.32 -42.55
N PHE A 160 31.16 42.56 -42.59
CA PHE A 160 30.41 43.14 -41.49
C PHE A 160 30.47 42.28 -40.24
N LYS A 161 30.75 42.86 -39.09
CA LYS A 161 30.72 42.23 -37.78
C LYS A 161 29.96 43.10 -36.81
N VAL A 162 29.13 42.45 -35.96
CA VAL A 162 28.33 43.12 -34.93
C VAL A 162 29.11 43.10 -33.62
N ASN A 163 29.31 44.31 -33.04
CA ASN A 163 29.88 44.37 -31.72
C ASN A 163 28.88 43.85 -30.68
N PHE A 164 29.33 42.95 -29.80
CA PHE A 164 28.45 42.29 -28.82
C PHE A 164 27.82 43.28 -27.83
N ASP A 165 28.60 44.25 -27.32
CA ASP A 165 28.08 45.26 -26.39
C ASP A 165 27.08 46.20 -27.06
N GLN A 166 27.29 46.55 -28.32
CA GLN A 166 26.35 47.33 -29.10
C GLN A 166 25.04 46.58 -29.32
N LEU A 167 25.08 45.27 -29.66
CA LEU A 167 23.89 44.42 -29.82
C LEU A 167 23.09 44.40 -28.53
N ARG A 168 23.76 44.11 -27.41
CA ARG A 168 23.16 44.05 -26.07
C ARG A 168 22.51 45.40 -25.71
N LYS A 169 23.17 46.50 -26.01
CA LYS A 169 22.64 47.87 -25.79
C LYS A 169 21.39 48.14 -26.65
N VAL A 170 21.48 47.85 -27.96
CA VAL A 170 20.37 48.11 -28.90
C VAL A 170 19.13 47.31 -28.55
N ILE A 171 19.27 46.04 -28.21
CA ILE A 171 18.13 45.20 -27.75
C ILE A 171 17.64 45.71 -26.39
N GLY A 172 18.52 46.01 -25.42
CA GLY A 172 18.18 46.46 -24.09
C GLY A 172 17.45 47.81 -24.02
N GLU A 173 17.70 48.70 -24.98
CA GLU A 173 17.03 50.05 -25.05
C GLU A 173 15.69 50.00 -25.76
N SER A 174 15.34 48.93 -26.46
CA SER A 174 14.08 48.82 -27.22
C SER A 174 13.09 47.91 -26.50
N GLU A 175 12.01 48.47 -25.94
CA GLU A 175 10.93 47.69 -25.35
C GLU A 175 10.24 46.77 -26.36
N TRP A 176 10.18 47.22 -27.64
CA TRP A 176 9.69 46.39 -28.72
C TRP A 176 10.58 45.17 -28.93
N ALA A 177 11.89 45.33 -28.97
CA ALA A 177 12.83 44.22 -29.15
C ALA A 177 12.82 43.25 -28.00
N LYS A 178 12.75 43.71 -26.74
CA LYS A 178 12.62 42.86 -25.56
C LYS A 178 11.39 41.98 -25.61
N LYS A 179 10.29 42.49 -26.14
CA LYS A 179 9.02 41.76 -26.25
C LYS A 179 8.97 40.80 -27.45
N ASN A 180 9.56 41.19 -28.58
CA ASN A 180 9.31 40.54 -29.86
C ASN A 180 10.54 39.82 -30.44
N ILE A 181 11.71 39.87 -29.81
CA ILE A 181 12.92 39.21 -30.28
C ILE A 181 13.43 38.24 -29.24
N LEU A 182 13.60 36.98 -29.63
CA LEU A 182 14.33 35.97 -28.87
C LEU A 182 15.74 35.82 -29.46
N ILE A 183 16.75 35.73 -28.61
CA ILE A 183 18.16 35.61 -29.02
C ILE A 183 18.54 34.14 -28.96
N ALA A 184 19.02 33.58 -30.05
CA ALA A 184 19.60 32.25 -30.09
C ALA A 184 21.09 32.32 -30.45
N VAL A 185 21.87 31.36 -29.90
CA VAL A 185 23.29 31.22 -30.22
C VAL A 185 23.64 29.80 -30.60
N ALA A 186 24.54 29.62 -31.54
CA ALA A 186 25.05 28.30 -31.87
C ALA A 186 25.90 27.73 -30.73
N GLY A 187 25.54 26.55 -30.19
CA GLY A 187 26.25 25.90 -29.09
C GLY A 187 27.61 25.33 -29.50
N CYS A 188 27.68 24.73 -30.69
CA CYS A 188 28.90 24.12 -31.23
C CYS A 188 28.97 24.23 -32.76
N ALA A 189 30.09 23.83 -33.35
CA ALA A 189 30.31 23.94 -34.79
C ALA A 189 29.41 23.02 -35.66
N SER A 190 28.81 21.99 -35.07
CA SER A 190 27.87 21.13 -35.77
C SER A 190 26.46 21.75 -35.93
N ASP A 191 26.21 22.86 -35.25
CA ASP A 191 24.94 23.58 -35.24
C ASP A 191 25.05 24.95 -35.92
N GLY A 192 26.06 25.13 -36.74
CA GLY A 192 26.47 26.37 -37.44
C GLY A 192 27.98 26.49 -37.42
N THR A 193 28.54 27.26 -38.36
CA THR A 193 30.00 27.32 -38.61
C THR A 193 30.83 27.88 -37.46
N SER A 194 30.23 28.39 -36.39
CA SER A 194 30.95 29.11 -35.31
C SER A 194 30.22 29.06 -33.99
N GLY A 195 30.35 27.93 -33.28
CA GLY A 195 29.71 27.74 -31.96
C GLY A 195 30.36 28.57 -30.84
N VAL A 196 29.55 29.12 -29.95
CA VAL A 196 29.97 29.91 -28.81
C VAL A 196 30.98 29.19 -27.89
N ARG A 197 30.87 27.88 -27.74
CA ARG A 197 31.81 27.07 -26.97
C ARG A 197 33.20 26.95 -27.57
N GLN A 198 33.38 27.39 -28.76
CA GLN A 198 34.67 27.44 -29.45
C GLN A 198 35.31 28.82 -29.39
N ALA A 199 34.65 29.80 -28.74
CA ALA A 199 35.24 31.13 -28.49
C ALA A 199 36.46 31.01 -27.58
N ALA A 200 37.50 31.78 -27.87
CA ALA A 200 38.76 31.68 -27.13
C ALA A 200 38.63 32.18 -25.68
N ASP A 201 37.76 33.19 -25.45
CA ASP A 201 37.56 33.81 -24.13
C ASP A 201 36.33 33.17 -23.41
N ALA A 202 36.59 32.48 -22.29
CA ALA A 202 35.56 31.83 -21.49
C ALA A 202 34.59 32.83 -20.83
N THR A 203 35.05 34.03 -20.50
CA THR A 203 34.22 35.08 -19.90
C THR A 203 33.24 35.67 -20.91
N VAL A 204 33.72 36.00 -22.08
CA VAL A 204 32.89 36.54 -23.19
C VAL A 204 31.88 35.46 -23.62
N ARG A 205 32.30 34.23 -23.70
CA ARG A 205 31.39 33.11 -23.98
C ARG A 205 30.25 33.02 -22.96
N GLN A 206 30.55 33.07 -21.66
CA GLN A 206 29.55 33.06 -20.62
C GLN A 206 28.57 34.23 -20.74
N GLU A 207 29.06 35.46 -21.06
CA GLU A 207 28.19 36.62 -21.23
C GLU A 207 27.27 36.49 -22.46
N ILE A 208 27.76 35.91 -23.57
CA ILE A 208 26.94 35.61 -24.75
C ILE A 208 25.88 34.55 -24.43
N GLU A 209 26.29 33.46 -23.78
CA GLU A 209 25.34 32.40 -23.34
C GLU A 209 24.31 32.95 -22.33
N LYS A 210 24.70 33.87 -21.45
CA LYS A 210 23.80 34.54 -20.51
C LYS A 210 22.77 35.43 -21.22
N PHE A 211 23.19 36.13 -22.27
CA PHE A 211 22.33 37.00 -23.09
C PHE A 211 21.37 36.22 -23.98
N ALA A 212 21.73 35.02 -24.40
CA ALA A 212 20.86 34.14 -25.21
C ALA A 212 19.66 33.60 -24.44
N HIS A 213 18.53 33.46 -25.14
CA HIS A 213 17.34 32.78 -24.69
C HIS A 213 17.33 31.30 -25.10
N ILE A 214 17.95 30.99 -26.23
CA ILE A 214 17.91 29.68 -26.91
C ILE A 214 19.33 29.28 -27.28
N ILE A 215 19.61 27.96 -27.20
CA ILE A 215 20.89 27.41 -27.70
C ILE A 215 20.58 26.54 -28.92
N PHE A 216 21.20 26.83 -30.06
CA PHE A 216 21.14 25.91 -31.18
C PHE A 216 22.12 24.77 -30.95
N SER A 217 21.56 23.57 -30.71
CA SER A 217 22.32 22.35 -30.49
C SER A 217 21.49 21.08 -30.70
N SER A 218 22.06 20.14 -31.47
CA SER A 218 21.52 18.81 -31.65
C SER A 218 21.92 17.82 -30.55
N SER A 219 22.85 18.21 -29.67
CA SER A 219 23.47 17.33 -28.68
C SER A 219 22.57 17.04 -27.47
N PRO A 220 22.23 15.75 -27.19
CA PRO A 220 21.52 15.40 -25.96
C PRO A 220 22.23 15.85 -24.68
N ALA A 221 23.56 15.74 -24.65
CA ALA A 221 24.37 16.17 -23.50
C ALA A 221 24.29 17.67 -23.25
N GLN A 222 24.13 18.48 -24.30
CA GLN A 222 23.91 19.93 -24.16
C GLN A 222 22.51 20.22 -23.63
N ARG A 223 21.49 19.52 -24.12
CA ARG A 223 20.14 19.65 -23.62
C ARG A 223 20.05 19.29 -22.10
N GLU A 224 20.67 18.17 -21.70
CA GLU A 224 20.75 17.79 -20.29
C GLU A 224 21.47 18.85 -19.44
N PHE A 225 22.57 19.43 -19.95
CA PHE A 225 23.26 20.53 -19.28
C PHE A 225 22.35 21.75 -19.09
N TRP A 226 21.72 22.23 -20.17
CA TRP A 226 20.88 23.41 -20.14
C TRP A 226 19.57 23.26 -19.38
N ASN A 227 19.18 22.02 -19.07
CA ASN A 227 18.07 21.67 -18.20
C ASN A 227 18.50 21.41 -16.72
N GLY A 228 19.80 21.55 -16.40
CA GLY A 228 20.30 21.31 -15.05
C GLY A 228 20.40 19.86 -14.61
N GLN A 229 20.37 18.94 -15.59
CA GLN A 229 20.37 17.48 -15.34
C GLN A 229 21.77 16.87 -15.38
N ARG A 230 22.76 17.58 -15.95
CA ARG A 230 24.12 17.05 -16.16
C ARG A 230 25.19 18.10 -15.97
N GLY A 231 26.04 17.92 -14.97
CA GLY A 231 27.23 18.76 -14.74
C GLY A 231 26.96 20.18 -14.25
N THR A 232 25.68 20.50 -13.95
CA THR A 232 25.24 21.78 -13.37
C THR A 232 23.86 21.59 -12.72
N SER A 233 23.50 22.51 -11.83
CA SER A 233 22.14 22.54 -11.24
C SER A 233 21.30 23.69 -11.82
N ILE A 234 19.98 23.64 -11.60
CA ILE A 234 19.06 24.72 -11.99
C ILE A 234 19.45 26.03 -11.30
N GLU A 235 19.86 25.99 -10.03
CA GLU A 235 20.30 27.14 -9.25
C GLU A 235 21.58 27.78 -9.86
N GLU A 236 22.51 26.92 -10.29
CA GLU A 236 23.73 27.38 -10.95
C GLU A 236 23.43 28.00 -12.32
N LEU A 237 22.54 27.40 -13.11
CA LEU A 237 22.07 27.98 -14.37
C LEU A 237 21.37 29.33 -14.15
N ARG A 238 20.55 29.47 -13.13
CA ARG A 238 19.91 30.75 -12.79
C ARG A 238 20.92 31.83 -12.43
N SER A 239 21.92 31.50 -11.63
CA SER A 239 22.92 32.50 -11.20
C SER A 239 23.89 32.93 -12.28
N ARG A 240 24.34 32.00 -13.15
CA ARG A 240 25.38 32.21 -14.13
C ARG A 240 24.86 32.58 -15.52
N TYR A 241 23.69 32.07 -15.91
CA TYR A 241 23.16 32.13 -17.29
C TYR A 241 21.74 32.67 -17.40
N ASN A 242 21.15 33.21 -16.33
CA ASN A 242 19.78 33.69 -16.27
C ASN A 242 18.70 32.59 -16.41
N GLY A 243 19.04 31.32 -16.12
CA GLY A 243 18.11 30.20 -16.11
C GLY A 243 18.44 29.11 -17.11
N CYS A 244 17.56 28.10 -17.15
CA CYS A 244 17.59 27.02 -18.13
C CYS A 244 17.34 27.59 -19.56
N LYS A 245 17.77 26.85 -20.59
CA LYS A 245 17.57 27.26 -21.98
C LYS A 245 17.16 26.09 -22.87
N PRO A 246 16.17 26.25 -23.76
CA PRO A 246 15.84 25.26 -24.75
C PRO A 246 16.97 25.05 -25.73
N CYS A 247 17.26 23.80 -26.08
CA CYS A 247 18.07 23.44 -27.21
C CYS A 247 17.18 23.21 -28.43
N LEU A 248 17.51 23.87 -29.53
CA LEU A 248 16.81 23.68 -30.80
C LEU A 248 17.84 23.32 -31.89
N HIS A 249 17.40 22.67 -32.97
CA HIS A 249 18.23 22.26 -34.08
C HIS A 249 17.46 22.35 -35.40
N GLY A 250 17.98 23.05 -36.36
CA GLY A 250 17.45 23.17 -37.70
C GLY A 250 18.32 22.48 -38.76
N SER A 251 17.85 22.48 -39.97
CA SER A 251 18.58 21.86 -41.09
C SER A 251 19.78 22.68 -41.57
N ASP A 252 19.83 23.97 -41.25
CA ASP A 252 20.85 24.90 -41.74
C ASP A 252 21.13 24.71 -43.24
N SER A 253 20.04 24.50 -43.99
CA SER A 253 20.12 24.06 -45.39
C SER A 253 20.47 25.20 -46.33
N HIS A 254 21.54 25.02 -47.14
CA HIS A 254 21.97 25.95 -48.18
C HIS A 254 21.80 25.35 -49.57
N ASP A 255 21.34 24.12 -49.68
CA ASP A 255 21.09 23.39 -50.94
C ASP A 255 19.78 22.62 -50.94
N GLN A 256 19.30 22.18 -52.09
CA GLN A 256 18.04 21.49 -52.29
C GLN A 256 17.97 20.15 -51.56
N LYS A 257 19.10 19.47 -51.31
CA LYS A 257 19.11 18.11 -50.71
C LYS A 257 18.94 18.14 -49.21
N SER A 258 19.46 19.19 -48.58
CA SER A 258 19.46 19.37 -47.12
C SER A 258 18.18 20.04 -46.60
N VAL A 259 17.30 20.54 -47.48
CA VAL A 259 16.06 21.26 -47.11
C VAL A 259 15.24 20.51 -46.08
N GLY A 260 15.13 21.06 -44.89
CA GLY A 260 14.34 20.49 -43.76
C GLY A 260 14.81 19.12 -43.25
N LYS A 261 16.09 18.78 -43.53
CA LYS A 261 16.70 17.49 -43.12
C LYS A 261 17.90 17.78 -42.21
N PRO A 262 17.66 18.01 -40.93
CA PRO A 262 18.75 18.20 -39.98
C PRO A 262 19.57 16.94 -39.81
N ASN A 263 20.84 17.08 -39.40
CA ASN A 263 21.74 15.96 -39.16
C ASN A 263 21.12 14.92 -38.20
N GLU A 264 21.31 13.62 -38.54
CA GLU A 264 20.81 12.48 -37.76
C GLU A 264 19.28 12.47 -37.55
N ASN A 265 18.51 13.19 -38.41
CA ASN A 265 17.04 13.37 -38.26
C ASN A 265 16.64 13.93 -36.89
N ARG A 266 17.51 14.72 -36.25
CA ARG A 266 17.21 15.33 -34.95
C ARG A 266 16.38 16.60 -35.15
N PHE A 267 15.06 16.39 -35.28
CA PHE A 267 14.10 17.48 -35.46
C PHE A 267 13.90 18.24 -34.14
N SER A 268 13.59 19.52 -34.26
CA SER A 268 13.12 20.33 -33.13
C SER A 268 11.62 20.12 -32.95
N TRP A 269 11.24 19.75 -31.75
CA TRP A 269 9.86 19.61 -31.29
C TRP A 269 9.59 20.66 -30.21
N ILE A 270 8.56 21.47 -30.42
CA ILE A 270 8.12 22.45 -29.43
C ILE A 270 6.67 22.11 -29.06
N LYS A 271 6.42 22.07 -27.74
CA LYS A 271 5.11 21.77 -27.20
C LYS A 271 4.30 23.06 -27.05
N GLY A 272 3.22 23.13 -27.77
CA GLY A 272 2.32 24.28 -27.78
C GLY A 272 1.74 24.48 -29.17
N THR A 273 0.62 25.22 -29.28
CA THR A 273 0.10 25.65 -30.58
C THR A 273 1.21 26.34 -31.37
N PRO A 274 1.37 26.09 -32.70
CA PRO A 274 2.45 26.71 -33.50
C PRO A 274 2.26 28.23 -33.66
N GLU A 275 2.44 28.93 -32.56
CA GLU A 275 2.45 30.39 -32.41
C GLU A 275 3.79 30.82 -31.79
N PHE A 276 4.24 32.06 -32.00
CA PHE A 276 5.53 32.50 -31.48
C PHE A 276 5.61 32.46 -29.94
N ASP A 277 4.45 32.55 -29.29
CA ASP A 277 4.33 32.43 -27.84
C ASP A 277 4.66 31.03 -27.31
N ALA A 278 4.47 29.97 -28.11
CA ALA A 278 4.93 28.62 -27.74
C ALA A 278 6.45 28.58 -27.58
N LEU A 279 7.19 29.34 -28.44
CA LEU A 279 8.64 29.43 -28.30
C LEU A 279 9.02 30.22 -27.03
N ARG A 280 8.26 31.29 -26.67
CA ARG A 280 8.46 32.01 -25.39
C ARG A 280 8.23 31.08 -24.20
N GLN A 281 7.15 30.25 -24.23
CA GLN A 281 6.89 29.29 -23.18
C GLN A 281 8.00 28.21 -23.08
N ALA A 282 8.54 27.75 -24.21
CA ALA A 282 9.71 26.87 -24.24
C ALA A 282 10.97 27.49 -23.62
N CYS A 283 11.12 28.79 -23.66
CA CYS A 283 12.21 29.49 -22.94
C CYS A 283 11.97 29.61 -21.43
N ILE A 284 10.71 29.50 -20.96
CA ILE A 284 10.35 29.51 -19.55
C ILE A 284 10.50 28.09 -18.95
N ASP A 285 9.99 27.08 -19.66
CA ASP A 285 10.11 25.67 -19.30
C ASP A 285 10.76 24.85 -20.44
N PRO A 286 12.09 24.89 -20.56
CA PRO A 286 12.81 24.20 -21.65
C PRO A 286 12.66 22.67 -21.59
N GLU A 287 12.61 22.07 -20.40
CA GLU A 287 12.53 20.63 -20.23
C GLU A 287 11.18 20.08 -20.68
N GLY A 288 10.08 20.74 -20.26
CA GLY A 288 8.72 20.32 -20.56
C GLY A 288 8.26 20.65 -21.97
N ARG A 289 8.88 21.66 -22.64
CA ARG A 289 8.34 22.24 -23.87
C ARG A 289 9.26 22.25 -25.07
N ALA A 290 10.54 21.86 -24.94
CA ALA A 290 11.49 21.75 -26.05
C ALA A 290 12.21 20.41 -26.07
N TYR A 291 12.24 19.79 -27.24
CA TYR A 291 12.91 18.52 -27.45
C TYR A 291 13.58 18.45 -28.82
N VAL A 292 14.76 17.83 -28.88
CA VAL A 292 15.48 17.56 -30.13
C VAL A 292 15.64 16.05 -30.28
N GLY A 293 15.08 15.49 -31.33
CA GLY A 293 15.11 14.05 -31.60
C GLY A 293 14.30 13.66 -32.83
N GLU A 294 14.36 12.41 -33.23
CA GLU A 294 13.67 11.88 -34.40
C GLU A 294 12.13 11.89 -34.21
N GLN A 295 11.66 11.61 -33.02
CA GLN A 295 10.27 11.62 -32.63
C GLN A 295 10.08 12.49 -31.39
N PRO A 296 8.90 13.06 -31.16
CA PRO A 296 8.62 13.77 -29.92
C PRO A 296 8.67 12.83 -28.72
N PRO A 297 8.79 13.34 -27.49
CA PRO A 297 8.68 12.54 -26.29
C PRO A 297 7.41 11.68 -26.28
N ARG A 298 7.52 10.46 -25.77
CA ARG A 298 6.36 9.55 -25.67
C ARG A 298 5.31 10.14 -24.73
N SER A 299 4.06 10.07 -25.15
CA SER A 299 2.88 10.35 -24.33
C SER A 299 2.25 9.03 -23.84
N ALA A 300 1.18 9.14 -23.05
CA ALA A 300 0.37 8.00 -22.62
C ALA A 300 -0.08 7.14 -23.82
N MET A 301 -0.32 5.85 -23.57
CA MET A 301 -0.76 4.92 -24.64
C MET A 301 -2.10 5.38 -25.25
N PRO A 302 -2.24 5.47 -26.58
CA PRO A 302 -3.46 5.96 -27.21
C PRO A 302 -4.73 5.22 -26.78
N SER A 303 -4.66 3.91 -26.52
CA SER A 303 -5.80 3.10 -26.06
C SER A 303 -6.25 3.45 -24.64
N GLN A 304 -5.40 4.13 -23.86
CA GLN A 304 -5.65 4.58 -22.49
C GLN A 304 -5.84 6.11 -22.39
N VAL A 305 -6.03 6.78 -23.51
CA VAL A 305 -6.25 8.24 -23.56
C VAL A 305 -7.65 8.54 -24.08
N ILE A 306 -8.38 9.36 -23.37
CA ILE A 306 -9.64 9.95 -23.85
C ILE A 306 -9.29 11.12 -24.76
N SER A 307 -9.57 10.98 -26.06
CA SER A 307 -9.26 12.01 -27.06
C SER A 307 -10.35 13.06 -27.21
N GLN A 308 -11.59 12.73 -26.89
CA GLN A 308 -12.72 13.64 -26.95
C GLN A 308 -13.85 13.16 -26.06
N VAL A 309 -14.55 14.09 -25.43
CA VAL A 309 -15.82 13.89 -24.77
C VAL A 309 -16.91 14.64 -25.54
N THR A 310 -18.03 13.98 -25.79
CA THR A 310 -19.23 14.57 -26.42
C THR A 310 -20.41 14.39 -25.47
N ILE A 311 -21.21 15.44 -25.31
CA ILE A 311 -22.42 15.45 -24.45
C ILE A 311 -23.60 15.64 -25.41
N ASP A 312 -24.44 14.65 -25.51
CA ASP A 312 -25.57 14.63 -26.44
C ASP A 312 -26.90 14.68 -25.66
N ALA A 313 -27.95 15.12 -26.31
CA ALA A 313 -29.31 15.29 -25.76
C ALA A 313 -29.32 16.14 -24.46
N ALA A 314 -28.49 17.20 -24.41
CA ALA A 314 -28.29 18.04 -23.23
C ALA A 314 -28.34 19.53 -23.59
N ASP A 315 -29.49 20.17 -23.46
CA ASP A 315 -29.66 21.59 -23.75
C ASP A 315 -28.80 22.52 -22.89
N TRP A 316 -28.38 22.02 -21.72
CA TRP A 316 -27.47 22.72 -20.82
C TRP A 316 -26.02 22.71 -21.29
N ALA A 317 -25.63 21.82 -22.17
CA ALA A 317 -24.26 21.69 -22.69
C ALA A 317 -24.05 22.57 -23.93
N ALA A 318 -23.77 23.85 -23.72
CA ALA A 318 -23.51 24.82 -24.81
C ALA A 318 -22.26 24.53 -25.64
N THR A 319 -21.42 23.58 -25.18
CA THR A 319 -20.25 23.09 -25.88
C THR A 319 -20.32 21.55 -25.89
N PRO A 320 -20.98 20.96 -26.88
CA PRO A 320 -21.26 19.53 -26.83
C PRO A 320 -20.04 18.65 -27.06
N ALA A 321 -19.02 19.11 -27.78
CA ALA A 321 -17.83 18.33 -28.07
C ALA A 321 -16.56 19.04 -27.59
N ILE A 322 -15.77 18.35 -26.76
CA ILE A 322 -14.55 18.88 -26.15
C ILE A 322 -13.40 17.88 -26.42
N PRO A 323 -12.43 18.25 -27.26
CA PRO A 323 -11.23 17.47 -27.45
C PRO A 323 -10.34 17.56 -26.21
N LEU A 324 -9.70 16.46 -25.82
CA LEU A 324 -8.84 16.36 -24.63
C LEU A 324 -7.39 16.09 -25.01
N ASN A 325 -6.48 16.71 -24.27
CA ASN A 325 -5.02 16.47 -24.40
C ASN A 325 -4.66 15.12 -23.77
N PRO A 326 -3.70 14.37 -24.36
CA PRO A 326 -3.22 13.12 -23.77
C PRO A 326 -2.38 13.29 -22.48
N GLY A 327 -1.94 14.50 -22.15
CA GLY A 327 -1.17 14.84 -20.96
C GLY A 327 -2.05 15.29 -19.80
N LEU A 328 -1.73 16.49 -19.23
CA LEU A 328 -2.49 17.06 -18.12
C LEU A 328 -3.52 18.07 -18.60
N VAL A 329 -4.77 17.79 -18.33
CA VAL A 329 -5.93 18.66 -18.60
C VAL A 329 -6.39 19.28 -17.29
N ALA A 330 -6.30 20.61 -17.18
CA ALA A 330 -6.77 21.37 -16.03
C ALA A 330 -8.13 22.02 -16.33
N ILE A 331 -9.17 21.69 -15.57
CA ILE A 331 -10.50 22.29 -15.68
C ILE A 331 -10.63 23.37 -14.62
N ILE A 332 -10.75 24.62 -15.05
CA ILE A 332 -10.83 25.80 -14.18
C ILE A 332 -12.13 26.58 -14.39
N GLY A 333 -12.45 27.45 -13.46
CA GLY A 333 -13.65 28.30 -13.53
C GLY A 333 -14.09 28.80 -12.16
N ALA A 334 -15.01 29.74 -12.10
CA ALA A 334 -15.60 30.23 -10.86
C ALA A 334 -16.36 29.10 -10.12
N ARG A 335 -16.69 29.31 -8.86
CA ARG A 335 -17.59 28.37 -8.14
C ARG A 335 -18.94 28.29 -8.87
N GLY A 336 -19.45 27.06 -9.05
CA GLY A 336 -20.72 26.83 -9.76
C GLY A 336 -20.64 26.95 -11.29
N SER A 337 -19.45 27.07 -11.89
CA SER A 337 -19.29 27.23 -13.34
C SER A 337 -19.39 25.94 -14.16
N GLY A 338 -19.55 24.76 -13.52
CA GLY A 338 -19.65 23.49 -14.22
C GLY A 338 -18.33 22.69 -14.34
N LYS A 339 -17.33 22.99 -13.52
CA LYS A 339 -16.05 22.24 -13.47
C LYS A 339 -16.29 20.76 -13.14
N THR A 340 -16.87 20.49 -11.96
CA THR A 340 -17.20 19.13 -11.47
C THR A 340 -18.16 18.43 -12.44
N ALA A 341 -19.05 19.19 -13.13
CA ALA A 341 -19.94 18.61 -14.12
C ALA A 341 -19.19 17.91 -15.26
N LEU A 342 -18.14 18.54 -15.79
CA LEU A 342 -17.34 17.92 -16.85
C LEU A 342 -16.55 16.71 -16.32
N ALA A 343 -15.99 16.77 -15.11
CA ALA A 343 -15.29 15.64 -14.50
C ALA A 343 -16.24 14.46 -14.27
N ASP A 344 -17.43 14.69 -13.72
CA ASP A 344 -18.45 13.66 -13.51
C ASP A 344 -18.91 13.03 -14.83
N VAL A 345 -19.14 13.84 -15.87
CA VAL A 345 -19.54 13.37 -17.20
C VAL A 345 -18.47 12.45 -17.81
N ILE A 346 -17.19 12.82 -17.70
CA ILE A 346 -16.09 11.99 -18.18
C ILE A 346 -16.00 10.72 -17.35
N ALA A 347 -16.11 10.80 -16.02
CA ALA A 347 -16.07 9.65 -15.12
C ALA A 347 -17.22 8.67 -15.38
N ALA A 348 -18.44 9.17 -15.64
CA ALA A 348 -19.60 8.36 -16.02
C ALA A 348 -19.32 7.60 -17.32
N GLY A 349 -18.78 8.28 -18.34
CA GLY A 349 -18.41 7.66 -19.61
C GLY A 349 -17.32 6.59 -19.50
N CYS A 350 -16.53 6.61 -18.41
CA CYS A 350 -15.49 5.64 -18.09
C CYS A 350 -15.94 4.52 -17.16
N ASP A 351 -17.20 4.43 -16.80
CA ASP A 351 -17.73 3.53 -15.76
C ASP A 351 -16.99 3.69 -14.40
N ALA A 352 -16.51 4.92 -14.09
CA ALA A 352 -15.67 5.20 -12.94
C ALA A 352 -16.44 5.76 -11.73
N ILE A 353 -17.73 5.99 -11.84
CA ILE A 353 -18.60 6.37 -10.72
C ILE A 353 -19.07 5.10 -10.03
N THR A 354 -18.80 4.97 -8.74
CA THR A 354 -19.21 3.80 -7.95
C THR A 354 -20.73 3.76 -7.76
N PRO A 355 -21.35 2.59 -7.50
CA PRO A 355 -22.77 2.49 -7.18
C PRO A 355 -23.18 3.42 -6.02
N ALA A 356 -22.37 3.49 -4.97
CA ALA A 356 -22.60 4.42 -3.85
C ALA A 356 -22.55 5.91 -4.30
N GLY A 357 -21.74 6.24 -5.30
CA GLY A 357 -21.69 7.59 -5.89
C GLY A 357 -22.94 7.91 -6.68
N TRP A 358 -23.53 6.95 -7.37
CA TRP A 358 -24.80 7.10 -8.08
C TRP A 358 -25.99 7.23 -7.11
N ASP A 359 -25.98 6.54 -5.97
CA ASP A 359 -27.05 6.54 -4.96
C ASP A 359 -26.85 7.61 -3.88
N ALA A 360 -25.87 8.50 -4.04
CA ALA A 360 -25.60 9.58 -3.10
C ALA A 360 -26.80 10.53 -2.95
N ASP A 361 -27.04 11.02 -1.72
CA ASP A 361 -28.12 11.96 -1.41
C ASP A 361 -27.97 13.24 -2.24
N GLU A 362 -29.00 13.55 -3.03
CA GLU A 362 -29.09 14.71 -3.93
C GLU A 362 -28.81 16.04 -3.23
N ASN A 363 -29.10 16.15 -1.93
CA ASN A 363 -29.00 17.39 -1.16
C ASN A 363 -27.60 17.60 -0.54
N ILE A 364 -26.84 16.53 -0.39
CA ILE A 364 -25.56 16.55 0.37
C ILE A 364 -24.37 16.27 -0.54
N SER A 365 -24.57 15.49 -1.62
CA SER A 365 -23.49 15.09 -2.51
C SER A 365 -22.84 16.28 -3.25
N PRO A 366 -21.50 16.36 -3.29
CA PRO A 366 -20.80 17.32 -4.14
C PRO A 366 -20.89 16.98 -5.64
N SER A 367 -21.23 15.74 -6.01
CA SER A 367 -21.37 15.31 -7.41
C SER A 367 -22.43 16.11 -8.15
N PHE A 368 -22.10 16.60 -9.36
CA PHE A 368 -23.06 17.25 -10.26
C PHE A 368 -24.14 16.27 -10.72
N LEU A 369 -23.76 15.04 -11.13
CA LEU A 369 -24.71 14.07 -11.65
C LEU A 369 -25.72 13.63 -10.59
N ALA A 370 -25.29 13.45 -9.34
CA ALA A 370 -26.20 13.14 -8.23
C ALA A 370 -27.22 14.26 -8.01
N ARG A 371 -26.75 15.52 -7.92
CA ARG A 371 -27.65 16.70 -7.70
C ARG A 371 -28.56 17.01 -8.87
N ALA A 372 -28.06 16.79 -10.08
CA ALA A 372 -28.77 17.15 -11.32
C ALA A 372 -29.63 16.02 -11.88
N ARG A 373 -29.65 14.84 -11.25
CA ARG A 373 -30.29 13.61 -11.75
C ARG A 373 -31.69 13.82 -12.32
N LYS A 374 -32.53 14.59 -11.64
CA LYS A 374 -33.90 14.91 -12.07
C LYS A 374 -33.98 15.88 -13.23
N LEU A 375 -32.92 16.62 -13.53
CA LEU A 375 -32.86 17.67 -14.54
C LEU A 375 -32.00 17.29 -15.75
N ILE A 376 -31.28 16.18 -15.71
CA ILE A 376 -30.36 15.73 -16.77
C ILE A 376 -31.16 15.20 -17.98
N GLY A 377 -32.33 14.61 -17.75
CA GLY A 377 -33.16 14.03 -18.81
C GLY A 377 -32.48 12.78 -19.44
N ASP A 378 -32.59 12.68 -20.76
CA ASP A 378 -31.97 11.58 -21.54
C ASP A 378 -30.54 11.91 -22.01
N ALA A 379 -29.85 12.84 -21.35
CA ALA A 379 -28.49 13.22 -21.72
C ALA A 379 -27.53 12.03 -21.65
N THR A 380 -26.67 11.92 -22.67
CA THR A 380 -25.65 10.89 -22.77
C THR A 380 -24.26 11.51 -22.91
N THR A 381 -23.24 10.76 -22.49
CA THR A 381 -21.86 11.09 -22.79
C THR A 381 -21.27 10.07 -23.74
N THR A 382 -20.56 10.55 -24.75
CA THR A 382 -19.81 9.71 -25.68
C THR A 382 -18.34 10.05 -25.59
N LEU A 383 -17.51 9.07 -25.18
CA LEU A 383 -16.07 9.18 -25.14
C LEU A 383 -15.42 8.53 -26.36
N ILE A 384 -14.54 9.28 -27.02
CA ILE A 384 -13.68 8.76 -28.08
C ILE A 384 -12.28 8.57 -27.48
N TRP A 385 -11.77 7.36 -27.56
CA TRP A 385 -10.42 7.02 -27.11
C TRP A 385 -9.39 7.25 -28.22
N GLY A 386 -8.14 7.52 -27.87
CA GLY A 386 -7.07 7.77 -28.83
C GLY A 386 -6.81 6.58 -29.78
N GLY A 387 -7.17 5.37 -29.40
CA GLY A 387 -7.17 4.18 -30.26
C GLY A 387 -8.37 4.06 -31.19
N GLY A 388 -9.29 5.06 -31.24
CA GLY A 388 -10.48 5.07 -32.07
C GLY A 388 -11.72 4.38 -31.47
N ALA A 389 -11.60 3.74 -30.32
CA ALA A 389 -12.75 3.14 -29.63
C ALA A 389 -13.71 4.23 -29.12
N THR A 390 -15.00 3.95 -29.23
CA THR A 390 -16.07 4.87 -28.78
C THR A 390 -16.93 4.18 -27.73
N VAL A 391 -17.26 4.89 -26.66
CA VAL A 391 -18.11 4.41 -25.56
C VAL A 391 -19.15 5.46 -25.25
N THR A 392 -20.42 5.07 -25.21
CA THR A 392 -21.56 5.95 -24.86
C THR A 392 -22.20 5.46 -23.57
N ARG A 393 -22.54 6.39 -22.67
CA ARG A 393 -23.21 6.10 -21.39
C ARG A 393 -24.31 7.15 -21.09
N CYS A 394 -25.38 6.70 -20.43
CA CYS A 394 -26.42 7.59 -19.92
C CYS A 394 -25.92 8.32 -18.68
N LEU A 395 -26.22 9.60 -18.57
CA LEU A 395 -25.79 10.44 -17.45
C LEU A 395 -26.69 10.35 -16.21
N ASP A 396 -27.83 9.68 -16.29
CA ASP A 396 -28.73 9.42 -15.18
C ASP A 396 -28.43 8.12 -14.39
N GLY A 397 -27.43 7.37 -14.79
CA GLY A 397 -27.00 6.13 -14.14
C GLY A 397 -27.85 4.90 -14.47
N ARG A 398 -28.75 4.95 -15.44
CA ARG A 398 -29.56 3.78 -15.87
C ARG A 398 -28.70 2.58 -16.28
N ASP A 399 -27.54 2.84 -16.85
CA ASP A 399 -26.62 1.80 -17.33
C ASP A 399 -25.73 1.20 -16.22
N ALA A 400 -25.68 1.82 -15.03
CA ALA A 400 -24.77 1.44 -13.96
C ALA A 400 -25.09 0.08 -13.30
N ASN A 401 -26.35 -0.38 -13.38
CA ASN A 401 -26.79 -1.62 -12.72
C ASN A 401 -26.75 -2.88 -13.59
N GLY A 402 -26.32 -2.79 -14.84
CA GLY A 402 -26.44 -3.87 -15.82
C GLY A 402 -25.12 -4.57 -16.21
N HIS A 403 -23.98 -3.98 -16.00
CA HIS A 403 -22.70 -4.52 -16.45
C HIS A 403 -21.64 -4.44 -15.34
N MET A 404 -21.06 -5.57 -15.00
CA MET A 404 -19.79 -5.64 -14.29
C MET A 404 -18.67 -5.15 -15.25
N SER A 405 -18.65 -3.85 -15.55
CA SER A 405 -17.57 -3.25 -16.33
C SER A 405 -16.49 -2.75 -15.38
N PHE A 406 -15.25 -3.12 -15.66
CA PHE A 406 -14.11 -2.55 -14.96
C PHE A 406 -14.02 -1.05 -15.30
N PRO A 407 -13.82 -0.16 -14.30
CA PRO A 407 -13.64 1.26 -14.56
C PRO A 407 -12.48 1.51 -15.52
N ARG A 408 -12.74 2.22 -16.63
CA ARG A 408 -11.72 2.55 -17.63
C ARG A 408 -10.89 3.79 -17.27
N ALA A 409 -11.26 4.50 -16.20
CA ALA A 409 -10.50 5.59 -15.61
C ALA A 409 -10.54 5.48 -14.09
N ARG A 410 -9.62 6.14 -13.43
CA ARG A 410 -9.68 6.35 -11.98
C ARG A 410 -10.30 7.68 -11.70
N TYR A 411 -11.32 7.70 -10.86
CA TYR A 411 -12.00 8.92 -10.47
C TYR A 411 -11.89 9.17 -8.97
N LEU A 412 -11.20 10.25 -8.61
CA LEU A 412 -11.11 10.78 -7.26
C LEU A 412 -12.07 11.97 -7.15
N SER A 413 -13.29 11.70 -6.71
CA SER A 413 -14.29 12.74 -6.53
C SER A 413 -13.90 13.69 -5.39
N GLN A 414 -14.48 14.90 -5.38
CA GLN A 414 -14.31 15.86 -4.29
C GLN A 414 -14.67 15.23 -2.94
N GLN A 415 -15.77 14.48 -2.86
CA GLN A 415 -16.16 13.78 -1.63
C GLN A 415 -15.07 12.81 -1.15
N PHE A 416 -14.50 12.04 -2.05
CA PHE A 416 -13.42 11.12 -1.70
C PHE A 416 -12.18 11.86 -1.16
N VAL A 417 -11.79 12.97 -1.81
CA VAL A 417 -10.66 13.79 -1.35
C VAL A 417 -10.96 14.43 0.01
N GLU A 418 -12.17 14.90 0.24
CA GLU A 418 -12.61 15.43 1.55
C GLU A 418 -12.61 14.35 2.64
N GLU A 419 -13.04 13.13 2.34
CA GLU A 419 -13.01 11.99 3.25
C GLU A 419 -11.57 11.63 3.64
N LEU A 420 -10.64 11.64 2.69
CA LEU A 420 -9.21 11.45 2.96
C LEU A 420 -8.65 12.48 3.96
N CYS A 421 -9.15 13.71 3.90
CA CYS A 421 -8.74 14.82 4.75
C CYS A 421 -9.55 14.94 6.04
N SER A 422 -10.63 14.15 6.22
CA SER A 422 -11.57 14.34 7.35
C SER A 422 -10.94 14.05 8.71
N ALA A 423 -11.40 14.80 9.73
CA ALA A 423 -10.94 14.64 11.11
C ALA A 423 -11.53 13.39 11.81
N LYS A 424 -12.53 12.74 11.22
CA LYS A 424 -13.24 11.58 11.81
C LYS A 424 -12.42 10.28 11.89
N GLY A 425 -11.15 10.33 11.51
CA GLY A 425 -10.24 9.19 11.54
C GLY A 425 -10.05 8.57 10.14
N VAL A 426 -9.23 7.52 10.12
CA VAL A 426 -9.05 6.71 8.90
C VAL A 426 -10.38 5.98 8.70
N SER A 427 -11.15 6.38 7.70
CA SER A 427 -12.42 5.71 7.38
C SER A 427 -12.13 4.29 6.85
N ASP A 428 -13.06 3.37 7.02
CA ASP A 428 -12.95 2.03 6.46
C ASP A 428 -12.73 2.09 4.94
N GLY A 429 -13.31 3.07 4.27
CA GLY A 429 -13.10 3.31 2.84
C GLY A 429 -11.65 3.62 2.46
N LEU A 430 -10.91 4.34 3.30
CA LEU A 430 -9.50 4.61 3.09
C LEU A 430 -8.64 3.37 3.31
N VAL A 431 -8.93 2.61 4.36
CA VAL A 431 -8.24 1.34 4.63
C VAL A 431 -8.42 0.40 3.43
N ASN A 432 -9.66 0.24 2.97
CA ASN A 432 -9.97 -0.58 1.80
C ASN A 432 -9.24 -0.11 0.54
N GLU A 433 -9.08 1.19 0.36
CA GLU A 433 -8.38 1.73 -0.80
C GLU A 433 -6.85 1.49 -0.74
N ILE A 434 -6.25 1.63 0.45
CA ILE A 434 -4.84 1.26 0.67
C ILE A 434 -4.65 -0.24 0.45
N GLU A 435 -5.53 -1.07 1.01
CA GLU A 435 -5.51 -2.52 0.84
C GLU A 435 -5.67 -2.93 -0.63
N ARG A 436 -6.52 -2.23 -1.39
CA ARG A 436 -6.64 -2.44 -2.84
C ARG A 436 -5.32 -2.14 -3.57
N VAL A 437 -4.68 -1.00 -3.26
CA VAL A 437 -3.39 -0.64 -3.87
C VAL A 437 -2.31 -1.68 -3.54
N ILE A 438 -2.30 -2.18 -2.30
CA ILE A 438 -1.37 -3.23 -1.88
C ILE A 438 -1.64 -4.51 -2.66
N PHE A 439 -2.90 -4.92 -2.77
CA PHE A 439 -3.30 -6.10 -3.53
C PHE A 439 -2.88 -6.00 -5.01
N GLU A 440 -3.13 -4.86 -5.64
CA GLU A 440 -2.72 -4.60 -7.02
C GLU A 440 -1.20 -4.55 -7.20
N SER A 441 -0.44 -4.28 -6.14
CA SER A 441 1.03 -4.30 -6.18
C SER A 441 1.62 -5.71 -6.25
N HIS A 442 0.85 -6.74 -5.90
CA HIS A 442 1.26 -8.14 -6.01
C HIS A 442 1.12 -8.65 -7.45
N SER A 443 2.06 -9.50 -7.89
CA SER A 443 1.92 -10.22 -9.15
C SER A 443 0.70 -11.13 -9.13
N GLN A 444 0.17 -11.48 -10.29
CA GLN A 444 -1.00 -12.35 -10.39
C GLN A 444 -0.79 -13.71 -9.69
N ASP A 445 0.41 -14.27 -9.80
CA ASP A 445 0.77 -15.51 -9.12
C ASP A 445 0.81 -15.36 -7.59
N ALA A 446 1.28 -14.21 -7.10
CA ALA A 446 1.35 -13.92 -5.67
C ALA A 446 -0.01 -13.62 -5.02
N ARG A 447 -1.05 -13.36 -5.82
CA ARG A 447 -2.42 -13.17 -5.32
C ARG A 447 -3.14 -14.47 -4.99
N GLU A 448 -2.58 -15.62 -5.35
CA GLU A 448 -3.10 -16.96 -5.04
C GLU A 448 -4.61 -17.12 -5.34
N TRP A 449 -5.09 -16.54 -6.45
CA TRP A 449 -6.51 -16.50 -6.85
C TRP A 449 -7.44 -15.71 -5.94
N ALA A 450 -6.91 -14.97 -4.96
CA ALA A 450 -7.72 -14.07 -4.14
C ALA A 450 -8.36 -12.97 -5.00
N LEU A 451 -9.58 -12.59 -4.68
CA LEU A 451 -10.33 -11.54 -5.39
C LEU A 451 -9.98 -10.14 -4.89
N ASP A 452 -9.59 -10.03 -3.61
CA ASP A 452 -9.22 -8.79 -2.96
C ASP A 452 -8.14 -9.02 -1.88
N PHE A 453 -7.69 -7.92 -1.26
CA PHE A 453 -6.66 -7.97 -0.22
C PHE A 453 -7.14 -8.70 1.03
N ALA A 454 -8.41 -8.59 1.39
CA ALA A 454 -8.95 -9.23 2.59
C ALA A 454 -8.89 -10.75 2.44
N GLU A 455 -9.29 -11.28 1.28
CA GLU A 455 -9.21 -12.70 0.98
C GLU A 455 -7.75 -13.19 0.95
N LEU A 456 -6.84 -12.43 0.32
CA LEU A 456 -5.41 -12.76 0.30
C LEU A 456 -4.82 -12.79 1.70
N ARG A 457 -5.12 -11.78 2.52
CA ARG A 457 -4.70 -11.70 3.91
C ARG A 457 -5.20 -12.91 4.70
N ASP A 458 -6.49 -13.22 4.58
CA ASP A 458 -7.11 -14.32 5.31
C ASP A 458 -6.52 -15.67 4.88
N GLN A 459 -6.26 -15.89 3.60
CA GLN A 459 -5.59 -17.10 3.10
C GLN A 459 -4.17 -17.24 3.69
N GLN A 460 -3.41 -16.16 3.74
CA GLN A 460 -2.03 -16.18 4.24
C GLN A 460 -1.94 -16.32 5.77
N THR A 461 -2.95 -15.84 6.51
CA THR A 461 -2.92 -15.82 7.98
C THR A 461 -3.73 -16.95 8.64
N ALA A 462 -4.71 -17.54 7.95
CA ALA A 462 -5.63 -18.52 8.51
C ALA A 462 -4.95 -19.67 9.25
N ARG A 463 -3.87 -20.23 8.70
CA ARG A 463 -3.13 -21.32 9.34
C ARG A 463 -2.53 -20.94 10.70
N PHE A 464 -2.11 -19.71 10.86
CA PHE A 464 -1.51 -19.22 12.10
C PHE A 464 -2.57 -18.88 13.13
N GLN A 465 -3.72 -18.33 12.70
CA GLN A 465 -4.87 -18.08 13.57
C GLN A 465 -5.43 -19.39 14.12
N GLN A 466 -5.59 -20.41 13.25
CA GLN A 466 -6.00 -21.75 13.69
C GLN A 466 -4.96 -22.41 14.62
N ALA A 467 -3.67 -22.20 14.39
CA ALA A 467 -2.64 -22.68 15.31
C ALA A 467 -2.76 -21.99 16.67
N ARG A 468 -2.93 -20.67 16.69
CA ARG A 468 -3.16 -19.89 17.92
C ARG A 468 -4.36 -20.40 18.71
N GLU A 469 -5.49 -20.62 18.04
CA GLU A 469 -6.72 -21.15 18.67
C GLU A 469 -6.49 -22.54 19.30
N ARG A 470 -5.90 -23.46 18.56
CA ARG A 470 -5.59 -24.81 19.07
C ARG A 470 -4.68 -24.80 20.29
N GLU A 471 -3.61 -24.00 20.24
CA GLU A 471 -2.68 -23.91 21.39
C GLU A 471 -3.33 -23.19 22.57
N ALA A 472 -4.23 -22.22 22.36
CA ALA A 472 -5.00 -21.58 23.41
C ALA A 472 -5.98 -22.57 24.09
N GLU A 473 -6.68 -23.42 23.31
CA GLU A 473 -7.51 -24.51 23.85
C GLU A 473 -6.69 -25.51 24.65
N ALA A 474 -5.49 -25.86 24.16
CA ALA A 474 -4.58 -26.76 24.87
C ALA A 474 -4.13 -26.16 26.22
N ILE A 475 -3.86 -24.87 26.30
CA ILE A 475 -3.54 -24.18 27.56
C ILE A 475 -4.71 -24.30 28.56
N ALA A 476 -5.94 -24.16 28.08
CA ALA A 476 -7.11 -24.30 28.91
C ALA A 476 -7.23 -25.71 29.49
N ASP A 477 -7.07 -26.78 28.67
CA ASP A 477 -7.08 -28.18 29.13
C ASP A 477 -5.94 -28.45 30.12
N ILE A 478 -4.72 -28.05 29.82
CA ILE A 478 -3.58 -28.23 30.74
C ILE A 478 -3.82 -27.51 32.05
N SER A 479 -4.42 -26.31 32.05
CA SER A 479 -4.72 -25.55 33.24
C SER A 479 -5.76 -26.29 34.12
N ASP A 480 -6.75 -26.93 33.51
CA ASP A 480 -7.73 -27.77 34.21
C ASP A 480 -7.10 -29.02 34.84
N ARG A 481 -6.18 -29.66 34.14
CA ARG A 481 -5.39 -30.79 34.65
C ARG A 481 -4.48 -30.33 35.80
N ILE A 482 -3.83 -29.18 35.71
CA ILE A 482 -3.04 -28.60 36.82
C ILE A 482 -3.92 -28.43 38.07
N ALA A 483 -5.11 -27.87 37.90
CA ALA A 483 -6.06 -27.70 39.00
C ALA A 483 -6.45 -29.05 39.66
N THR A 484 -6.68 -30.08 38.87
CA THR A 484 -6.97 -31.44 39.35
C THR A 484 -5.82 -32.03 40.17
N GLU A 485 -4.59 -31.91 39.68
CA GLU A 485 -3.44 -32.40 40.43
C GLU A 485 -3.19 -31.60 41.71
N PHE A 486 -3.44 -30.27 41.69
CA PHE A 486 -3.37 -29.45 42.90
C PHE A 486 -4.38 -29.90 43.96
N GLU A 487 -5.58 -30.27 43.54
CA GLU A 487 -6.58 -30.83 44.45
C GLU A 487 -6.10 -32.12 45.12
N LYS A 488 -5.55 -33.06 44.33
CA LYS A 488 -5.02 -34.32 44.87
C LYS A 488 -3.88 -34.03 45.87
N GLU A 489 -2.98 -33.13 45.56
CA GLU A 489 -1.90 -32.72 46.46
C GLU A 489 -2.44 -32.21 47.82
N SER A 490 -3.50 -31.39 47.77
CA SER A 490 -4.13 -30.86 49.00
C SER A 490 -4.71 -31.94 49.93
N LEU A 491 -5.05 -33.12 49.40
CA LEU A 491 -5.61 -34.21 50.17
C LEU A 491 -4.57 -35.08 50.90
N VAL A 492 -3.26 -34.92 50.64
CA VAL A 492 -2.20 -35.77 51.24
C VAL A 492 -2.27 -35.81 52.75
N ALA A 493 -2.37 -34.65 53.41
CA ALA A 493 -2.46 -34.60 54.90
C ALA A 493 -3.66 -35.30 55.47
N SER A 494 -4.84 -35.09 54.86
CA SER A 494 -6.07 -35.72 55.25
C SER A 494 -6.05 -37.26 55.04
N LEU A 495 -5.60 -37.71 53.86
CA LEU A 495 -5.44 -39.14 53.55
C LEU A 495 -4.42 -39.81 54.43
N THR A 496 -3.30 -39.15 54.74
CA THR A 496 -2.32 -39.67 55.70
C THR A 496 -2.96 -39.93 57.07
N THR A 497 -3.75 -38.96 57.53
CA THR A 497 -4.47 -39.09 58.81
C THR A 497 -5.48 -40.25 58.78
N GLN A 498 -6.24 -40.37 57.72
CA GLN A 498 -7.24 -41.45 57.52
C GLN A 498 -6.58 -42.83 57.48
N VAL A 499 -5.47 -42.96 56.76
CA VAL A 499 -4.65 -44.20 56.73
C VAL A 499 -4.19 -44.56 58.14
N GLY A 500 -3.67 -43.57 58.91
CA GLY A 500 -3.24 -43.74 60.27
C GLY A 500 -4.39 -44.21 61.21
N GLN A 501 -5.55 -43.60 61.05
CA GLN A 501 -6.75 -43.99 61.82
C GLN A 501 -7.23 -45.38 61.50
N LYS A 502 -7.27 -45.78 60.21
CA LYS A 502 -7.66 -47.12 59.77
C LYS A 502 -6.67 -48.18 60.31
N ARG A 503 -5.37 -47.94 60.26
CA ARG A 503 -4.36 -48.85 60.81
C ARG A 503 -4.55 -49.05 62.30
N LYS A 504 -4.80 -48.01 63.08
CA LYS A 504 -5.09 -48.09 64.53
C LYS A 504 -6.35 -48.86 64.81
N LEU A 505 -7.41 -48.68 64.02
CA LEU A 505 -8.65 -49.37 64.17
C LEU A 505 -8.53 -50.87 63.91
N ILE A 506 -7.81 -51.23 62.83
CA ILE A 506 -7.52 -52.66 62.53
C ILE A 506 -6.73 -53.33 63.63
N ALA A 507 -5.66 -52.59 64.14
CA ALA A 507 -4.90 -53.12 65.31
C ALA A 507 -5.74 -53.33 66.55
N ALA A 508 -6.69 -52.40 66.85
CA ALA A 508 -7.63 -52.59 67.98
C ALA A 508 -8.54 -53.81 67.77
N TYR A 509 -9.20 -53.95 66.63
CA TYR A 509 -10.01 -55.13 66.31
C TYR A 509 -9.22 -56.45 66.34
N THR A 510 -7.99 -56.44 65.87
CA THR A 510 -7.10 -57.59 65.90
C THR A 510 -6.78 -58.02 67.38
N THR A 511 -6.50 -57.00 68.25
CA THR A 511 -6.26 -57.24 69.68
C THR A 511 -7.51 -57.79 70.38
N ASP A 512 -8.67 -57.20 70.05
CA ASP A 512 -9.93 -57.68 70.69
C ASP A 512 -10.34 -59.10 70.21
N ARG A 513 -10.13 -59.42 68.93
CA ARG A 513 -10.29 -60.78 68.41
C ARG A 513 -9.35 -61.73 69.08
N ALA A 514 -8.11 -61.42 69.40
CA ALA A 514 -7.16 -62.27 70.09
C ALA A 514 -7.59 -62.62 71.50
N LYS A 515 -8.36 -61.74 72.19
CA LYS A 515 -8.92 -61.96 73.52
C LYS A 515 -10.02 -63.00 73.58
N LEU A 516 -10.67 -63.33 72.44
CA LEU A 516 -11.72 -64.26 72.28
C LEU A 516 -11.24 -65.70 72.08
N VAL A 517 -9.96 -65.91 71.98
CA VAL A 517 -9.33 -67.22 71.77
C VAL A 517 -9.31 -68.00 73.07
N VAL A 518 -9.87 -69.22 73.05
CA VAL A 518 -9.94 -70.14 74.21
C VAL A 518 -8.61 -70.93 74.32
N LYS A 519 -8.09 -71.05 75.53
CA LYS A 519 -6.88 -71.85 75.81
C LYS A 519 -7.02 -73.31 75.29
N GLY A 520 -6.07 -73.74 74.45
CA GLY A 520 -6.03 -75.10 73.87
C GLY A 520 -6.52 -75.17 72.42
N THR A 521 -6.99 -74.05 71.84
CA THR A 521 -7.41 -73.99 70.45
C THR A 521 -6.49 -73.05 69.58
N GLU A 522 -5.27 -72.82 70.07
CA GLU A 522 -4.33 -71.88 69.44
C GLU A 522 -3.93 -72.31 68.00
N VAL A 523 -3.89 -73.64 67.75
CA VAL A 523 -3.53 -74.17 66.42
C VAL A 523 -4.67 -73.87 65.41
N GLU A 524 -5.90 -74.09 65.75
CA GLU A 524 -7.09 -73.90 64.95
C GLU A 524 -7.28 -72.45 64.67
N VAL A 525 -7.05 -71.59 65.64
CA VAL A 525 -7.15 -70.14 65.51
C VAL A 525 -6.00 -69.59 64.64
N SER A 526 -4.79 -70.13 64.80
CA SER A 526 -3.63 -69.75 63.91
C SER A 526 -3.93 -70.12 62.45
N ARG A 527 -4.47 -71.34 62.27
CA ARG A 527 -4.83 -71.78 60.90
C ARG A 527 -5.99 -70.97 60.33
N HIS A 528 -6.99 -70.62 61.09
CA HIS A 528 -8.10 -69.78 60.68
C HIS A 528 -7.59 -68.38 60.29
N THR A 529 -6.64 -67.86 61.04
CA THR A 529 -6.03 -66.58 60.70
C THR A 529 -5.25 -66.60 59.39
N GLN A 530 -4.47 -67.65 59.09
CA GLN A 530 -3.79 -67.89 57.83
C GLN A 530 -4.81 -67.97 56.66
N LEU A 531 -5.87 -68.70 56.83
CA LEU A 531 -6.99 -68.86 55.85
C LEU A 531 -7.67 -67.46 55.59
N SER A 532 -7.91 -66.74 56.64
CA SER A 532 -8.52 -65.38 56.56
C SER A 532 -7.65 -64.37 55.79
N GLU A 533 -6.35 -64.46 56.02
CA GLU A 533 -5.42 -63.65 55.25
C GLU A 533 -5.34 -64.04 53.77
N ALA A 534 -5.33 -65.36 53.48
CA ALA A 534 -5.41 -65.91 52.14
C ALA A 534 -6.74 -65.51 51.44
N ALA A 535 -7.84 -65.67 52.14
CA ALA A 535 -9.15 -65.22 51.64
C ALA A 535 -9.19 -63.72 51.31
N GLN A 536 -8.60 -62.92 52.17
CA GLN A 536 -8.52 -61.46 51.95
C GLN A 536 -7.67 -61.10 50.70
N LYS A 537 -6.51 -61.81 50.54
CA LYS A 537 -5.68 -61.64 49.36
C LYS A 537 -6.41 -61.98 48.05
N LEU A 538 -7.24 -63.07 48.09
CA LEU A 538 -8.07 -63.50 46.97
C LEU A 538 -9.16 -62.46 46.65
N ARG A 539 -9.86 -61.98 47.70
CA ARG A 539 -10.89 -60.93 47.54
C ARG A 539 -10.30 -59.67 46.93
N ASN A 540 -9.13 -59.27 47.35
CA ASN A 540 -8.45 -58.14 46.78
C ASN A 540 -8.09 -58.33 45.29
N LYS A 541 -7.59 -59.54 44.91
CA LYS A 541 -7.39 -59.91 43.50
C LYS A 541 -8.68 -59.89 42.70
N ILE A 542 -9.77 -60.46 43.20
CA ILE A 542 -11.07 -60.45 42.58
C ILE A 542 -11.57 -59.00 42.38
N GLN A 543 -11.34 -58.14 43.34
CA GLN A 543 -11.69 -56.74 43.26
C GLN A 543 -10.88 -56.00 42.18
N VAL A 544 -9.57 -56.30 42.07
CA VAL A 544 -8.72 -55.76 41.01
C VAL A 544 -9.23 -56.15 39.62
N TYR A 545 -9.52 -57.43 39.39
CA TYR A 545 -10.08 -57.88 38.11
C TYR A 545 -11.46 -57.31 37.84
N GLY A 546 -12.29 -57.17 38.89
CA GLY A 546 -13.59 -56.48 38.80
C GLY A 546 -13.47 -55.00 38.40
N ASN A 547 -12.47 -54.32 38.92
CA ASN A 547 -12.18 -52.93 38.51
C ASN A 547 -11.71 -52.87 37.05
N GLN A 548 -10.76 -53.75 36.67
CA GLN A 548 -10.27 -53.84 35.28
C GLN A 548 -11.42 -54.12 34.30
N ARG A 549 -12.31 -55.08 34.65
CA ARG A 549 -13.50 -55.37 33.85
C ARG A 549 -14.38 -54.13 33.65
N ARG A 550 -14.62 -53.35 34.71
CA ARG A 550 -15.41 -52.13 34.63
C ARG A 550 -14.72 -51.08 33.73
N THR A 551 -13.40 -50.95 33.85
CA THR A 551 -12.60 -50.04 32.99
C THR A 551 -12.68 -50.48 31.53
N PHE A 552 -12.57 -51.76 31.20
CA PHE A 552 -12.70 -52.25 29.81
C PHE A 552 -14.10 -52.03 29.25
N VAL A 553 -15.15 -52.14 30.07
CA VAL A 553 -16.53 -51.81 29.65
C VAL A 553 -16.65 -50.31 29.39
N ALA A 554 -16.13 -49.45 30.26
CA ALA A 554 -16.14 -48.01 30.07
C ALA A 554 -15.34 -47.58 28.78
N LEU A 555 -14.17 -48.19 28.57
CA LEU A 555 -13.42 -47.99 27.35
C LEU A 555 -14.20 -48.43 26.09
N MET A 556 -14.94 -49.53 26.16
CA MET A 556 -15.80 -49.97 25.06
C MET A 556 -16.90 -48.94 24.75
N ASP A 557 -17.48 -48.33 25.77
CA ASP A 557 -18.50 -47.30 25.62
C ASP A 557 -17.92 -46.00 25.08
N GLU A 558 -16.67 -45.62 25.49
CA GLU A 558 -15.93 -44.49 24.91
C GLU A 558 -15.61 -44.73 23.42
N VAL A 559 -15.14 -45.94 23.06
CA VAL A 559 -14.87 -46.29 21.65
C VAL A 559 -16.14 -46.18 20.80
N ARG A 560 -17.29 -46.67 21.33
CA ARG A 560 -18.59 -46.57 20.64
C ARG A 560 -19.04 -45.12 20.49
N SER A 561 -18.88 -44.30 21.52
CA SER A 561 -19.22 -42.89 21.52
C SER A 561 -18.34 -42.13 20.52
N MET A 562 -17.01 -42.40 20.52
CA MET A 562 -16.09 -41.76 19.59
C MET A 562 -16.43 -42.11 18.12
N ARG A 563 -16.77 -43.35 17.82
CA ARG A 563 -17.19 -43.75 16.46
C ARG A 563 -18.53 -43.15 16.05
N ALA A 564 -19.50 -43.11 16.99
CA ALA A 564 -20.86 -42.67 16.66
C ALA A 564 -20.97 -41.14 16.53
N THR A 565 -20.25 -40.43 17.36
CA THR A 565 -20.39 -38.94 17.47
C THR A 565 -19.07 -38.21 17.38
N GLY A 566 -18.02 -38.60 18.09
CA GLY A 566 -16.78 -37.85 18.21
C GLY A 566 -16.02 -37.70 16.89
N ALA A 567 -15.68 -38.82 16.24
CA ALA A 567 -14.91 -38.76 14.98
C ALA A 567 -15.72 -38.15 13.83
N PRO A 568 -17.03 -38.43 13.66
CA PRO A 568 -17.84 -37.72 12.65
C PRO A 568 -17.96 -36.22 12.90
N GLU A 569 -18.00 -35.78 14.16
CA GLU A 569 -18.04 -34.36 14.49
C GLU A 569 -16.70 -33.67 14.19
N MET A 570 -15.58 -34.30 14.54
CA MET A 570 -14.25 -33.81 14.16
C MET A 570 -14.11 -33.67 12.63
N LEU A 571 -14.65 -34.63 11.88
CA LEU A 571 -14.65 -34.57 10.42
C LEU A 571 -15.51 -33.42 9.93
N ARG A 572 -16.71 -33.22 10.45
CA ARG A 572 -17.59 -32.09 10.09
C ARG A 572 -16.93 -30.71 10.38
N GLN A 573 -16.26 -30.60 11.51
CA GLN A 573 -15.54 -29.41 11.88
C GLN A 573 -14.35 -29.16 10.92
N ALA A 574 -13.63 -30.20 10.53
CA ALA A 574 -12.55 -30.07 9.52
C ALA A 574 -13.11 -29.66 8.15
N GLN A 575 -14.23 -30.25 7.73
CA GLN A 575 -14.93 -29.86 6.50
C GLN A 575 -15.37 -28.39 6.53
N ALA A 576 -15.92 -27.93 7.64
CA ALA A 576 -16.35 -26.54 7.81
C ALA A 576 -15.17 -25.56 7.74
N ARG A 577 -14.05 -25.87 8.40
CA ARG A 577 -12.84 -25.05 8.36
C ARG A 577 -12.21 -24.97 6.97
N HIS A 578 -12.26 -26.09 6.23
CA HIS A 578 -11.59 -26.22 4.93
C HIS A 578 -12.58 -26.39 3.76
N LYS A 579 -13.73 -25.71 3.83
CA LYS A 579 -14.80 -25.78 2.82
C LYS A 579 -14.36 -25.48 1.37
N HIS A 580 -13.28 -24.68 1.22
CA HIS A 580 -12.72 -24.31 -0.09
C HIS A 580 -11.65 -25.28 -0.60
N SER A 581 -11.41 -26.41 0.08
CA SER A 581 -10.41 -27.41 -0.36
C SER A 581 -10.74 -28.07 -1.71
N GLY A 582 -12.01 -28.03 -2.13
CA GLY A 582 -12.46 -28.73 -3.34
C GLY A 582 -12.53 -30.25 -3.20
N LEU A 583 -12.31 -30.82 -2.00
CA LEU A 583 -12.44 -32.26 -1.75
C LEU A 583 -13.92 -32.66 -1.81
N ASN A 584 -14.19 -33.78 -2.48
CA ASN A 584 -15.52 -34.39 -2.51
C ASN A 584 -15.76 -35.30 -1.29
N ASP A 585 -17.01 -35.70 -1.05
CA ASP A 585 -17.39 -36.49 0.13
C ASP A 585 -16.57 -37.79 0.30
N LYS A 586 -16.23 -38.46 -0.81
CA LYS A 586 -15.40 -39.68 -0.76
C LYS A 586 -13.97 -39.40 -0.31
N GLN A 587 -13.41 -38.27 -0.71
CA GLN A 587 -12.08 -37.87 -0.28
C GLN A 587 -12.11 -37.42 1.19
N TRP A 588 -13.17 -36.77 1.62
CA TRP A 588 -13.35 -36.41 3.03
C TRP A 588 -13.53 -37.64 3.94
N ASP A 589 -14.15 -38.71 3.46
CA ASP A 589 -14.28 -39.96 4.22
C ASP A 589 -12.92 -40.54 4.62
N GLU A 590 -11.86 -40.29 3.86
CA GLU A 590 -10.50 -40.74 4.18
C GLU A 590 -9.90 -40.03 5.42
N PHE A 591 -10.44 -38.84 5.78
CA PHE A 591 -10.03 -38.09 6.98
C PHE A 591 -10.79 -38.55 8.24
N LEU A 592 -11.75 -39.44 8.13
CA LEU A 592 -12.46 -39.94 9.29
C LEU A 592 -11.50 -40.71 10.20
N LEU A 593 -11.41 -40.28 11.45
CA LEU A 593 -10.58 -40.98 12.44
C LEU A 593 -11.17 -42.35 12.79
N ILE A 594 -10.36 -43.36 12.63
CA ILE A 594 -10.73 -44.74 12.96
C ILE A 594 -9.67 -45.39 13.87
N TYR A 595 -10.09 -46.31 14.73
CA TYR A 595 -9.13 -47.06 15.52
C TYR A 595 -8.37 -48.04 14.63
N LYS A 596 -7.05 -48.12 14.83
CA LYS A 596 -6.20 -49.05 14.12
C LYS A 596 -6.39 -50.49 14.70
N GLY A 597 -7.06 -51.36 13.96
CA GLY A 597 -7.33 -52.73 14.34
C GLY A 597 -8.71 -52.93 14.97
N ASP A 598 -9.00 -54.18 15.36
CA ASP A 598 -10.29 -54.60 15.94
C ASP A 598 -10.29 -54.42 17.47
N VAL A 599 -10.57 -53.18 17.90
CA VAL A 599 -10.56 -52.78 19.32
C VAL A 599 -11.72 -53.45 20.06
N ASP A 600 -12.87 -53.63 19.42
CA ASP A 600 -14.04 -54.30 20.03
C ASP A 600 -13.74 -55.73 20.38
N LYS A 601 -13.11 -56.47 19.49
CA LYS A 601 -12.69 -57.85 19.73
C LYS A 601 -11.66 -57.92 20.86
N SER A 602 -10.70 -57.01 20.90
CA SER A 602 -9.69 -56.93 21.95
C SER A 602 -10.32 -56.64 23.31
N LEU A 603 -11.18 -55.65 23.42
CA LEU A 603 -11.84 -55.25 24.67
C LEU A 603 -12.79 -56.38 25.14
N THR A 604 -13.56 -57.01 24.22
CA THR A 604 -14.39 -58.15 24.53
C THR A 604 -13.59 -59.35 25.09
N ALA A 605 -12.43 -59.62 24.50
CA ALA A 605 -11.51 -60.65 24.98
C ALA A 605 -10.98 -60.35 26.38
N TYR A 606 -10.58 -59.08 26.66
CA TYR A 606 -10.12 -58.68 27.99
C TYR A 606 -11.25 -58.72 29.06
N ILE A 607 -12.46 -58.34 28.69
CA ILE A 607 -13.65 -58.50 29.59
C ILE A 607 -13.87 -59.93 29.91
N ALA A 608 -13.87 -60.81 28.89
CA ALA A 608 -14.07 -62.28 29.07
C ALA A 608 -12.91 -62.90 29.90
N TRP A 609 -11.66 -62.41 29.69
CA TRP A 609 -10.51 -62.80 30.48
C TRP A 609 -10.69 -62.42 31.97
N ALA A 610 -11.03 -61.20 32.26
CA ALA A 610 -11.27 -60.73 33.63
C ALA A 610 -12.40 -61.52 34.32
N ASP A 611 -13.51 -61.82 33.63
CA ASP A 611 -14.58 -62.65 34.11
C ASP A 611 -14.12 -64.07 34.35
N GLY A 612 -13.24 -64.61 33.51
CA GLY A 612 -12.62 -65.92 33.68
C GLY A 612 -11.75 -66.02 34.95
N GLU A 613 -10.89 -65.02 35.13
CA GLU A 613 -10.00 -64.92 36.31
C GLU A 613 -10.81 -64.74 37.61
N ILE A 614 -11.87 -63.94 37.61
CA ILE A 614 -12.83 -63.85 38.78
C ILE A 614 -13.44 -65.15 39.08
N ARG A 615 -13.95 -65.90 38.08
CA ARG A 615 -14.53 -67.26 38.28
C ARG A 615 -13.51 -68.22 38.82
N LYS A 616 -12.30 -68.29 38.31
CA LYS A 616 -11.21 -69.16 38.81
C LYS A 616 -10.92 -68.86 40.27
N LEU A 617 -10.75 -67.56 40.63
CA LEU A 617 -10.45 -67.16 41.99
C LEU A 617 -11.59 -67.43 42.98
N ASN A 618 -12.83 -67.29 42.56
CA ASN A 618 -14.00 -67.66 43.43
C ASN A 618 -14.13 -69.16 43.65
N GLY A 619 -13.89 -69.97 42.63
CA GLY A 619 -14.09 -71.40 42.68
C GLY A 619 -15.56 -71.84 42.67
N THR A 620 -15.79 -73.11 42.67
CA THR A 620 -17.13 -73.74 42.80
C THR A 620 -17.50 -73.87 44.25
N GLN A 621 -18.76 -73.84 44.54
CA GLN A 621 -19.34 -74.03 45.90
C GLN A 621 -18.89 -75.36 46.54
N SER A 622 -18.36 -75.25 47.75
CA SER A 622 -17.86 -76.42 48.46
C SER A 622 -19.02 -77.34 48.98
N PRO A 623 -18.86 -78.67 49.12
CA PRO A 623 -19.82 -79.55 49.68
C PRO A 623 -20.08 -79.20 51.12
N PRO A 624 -21.21 -79.77 51.75
CA PRO A 624 -21.50 -79.50 53.12
C PRO A 624 -20.36 -79.84 54.06
N VAL A 625 -20.14 -79.04 55.05
CA VAL A 625 -18.97 -79.09 55.96
C VAL A 625 -19.25 -80.13 57.07
N ASP A 626 -18.45 -81.20 57.18
CA ASP A 626 -18.34 -82.02 58.32
C ASP A 626 -17.32 -81.45 59.31
N PRO A 627 -17.68 -81.11 60.55
CA PRO A 627 -16.78 -80.54 61.55
C PRO A 627 -15.48 -81.34 61.80
N ASN A 628 -15.57 -82.75 61.69
CA ASN A 628 -14.52 -83.66 62.04
C ASN A 628 -13.51 -84.01 60.87
N VAL A 629 -13.77 -83.49 59.68
CA VAL A 629 -12.95 -83.73 58.48
C VAL A 629 -12.36 -82.45 57.92
N ALA A 630 -11.06 -82.29 57.98
CA ALA A 630 -10.38 -81.08 57.37
C ALA A 630 -10.61 -81.04 55.84
N LEU A 631 -11.12 -79.93 55.33
CA LEU A 631 -11.34 -79.71 53.88
C LEU A 631 -10.09 -79.35 53.18
N ILE A 632 -9.12 -78.74 53.93
CA ILE A 632 -7.79 -78.29 53.39
C ILE A 632 -6.74 -78.79 54.32
N ALA A 633 -5.79 -79.65 53.81
CA ALA A 633 -4.66 -80.19 54.58
C ALA A 633 -3.78 -79.02 55.05
N ASP A 634 -3.09 -79.21 56.21
CA ASP A 634 -2.32 -78.19 56.89
C ASP A 634 -1.06 -77.71 56.02
N ASN A 635 -0.54 -78.61 55.23
CA ASN A 635 0.60 -78.39 54.36
C ASN A 635 0.27 -77.84 52.95
N THR A 636 -1.01 -77.55 52.69
CA THR A 636 -1.47 -77.03 51.39
C THR A 636 -1.11 -75.58 51.22
N ASP A 637 -0.52 -75.17 50.06
CA ASP A 637 -0.27 -73.81 49.70
C ASP A 637 -1.59 -73.08 49.46
N LEU A 638 -1.95 -72.23 50.39
CA LEU A 638 -3.21 -71.46 50.36
C LEU A 638 -3.26 -70.46 49.17
N SER A 639 -2.12 -70.12 48.58
CA SER A 639 -2.09 -69.23 47.46
C SER A 639 -2.61 -69.79 46.14
N THR A 640 -2.71 -71.10 46.05
CA THR A 640 -3.14 -71.83 44.87
C THR A 640 -4.64 -72.22 44.93
N LEU A 641 -5.30 -72.04 46.07
CA LEU A 641 -6.69 -72.43 46.28
C LEU A 641 -7.64 -71.29 45.91
N PRO A 642 -8.84 -71.62 45.40
CA PRO A 642 -9.87 -70.61 45.20
C PRO A 642 -10.57 -70.23 46.54
N LEU A 643 -11.35 -69.15 46.52
CA LEU A 643 -11.94 -68.52 47.70
C LEU A 643 -12.99 -69.44 48.39
N ALA A 644 -13.82 -70.13 47.62
CA ALA A 644 -14.94 -70.97 48.20
C ALA A 644 -14.45 -72.03 49.17
N PRO A 645 -13.46 -72.91 48.85
CA PRO A 645 -12.98 -73.90 49.79
C PRO A 645 -12.28 -73.27 51.00
N ILE A 646 -11.60 -72.21 50.87
CA ILE A 646 -10.96 -71.48 52.00
C ILE A 646 -12.06 -70.97 52.99
N ILE A 647 -13.13 -70.37 52.47
CA ILE A 647 -14.27 -69.90 53.31
C ILE A 647 -14.93 -71.14 54.05
N ALA A 648 -15.12 -72.24 53.34
CA ALA A 648 -15.71 -73.44 53.94
C ALA A 648 -14.85 -73.98 55.08
N GLU A 649 -13.49 -74.03 54.88
CA GLU A 649 -12.56 -74.49 55.94
C GLU A 649 -12.54 -73.56 57.15
N MET A 650 -12.61 -72.25 56.90
CA MET A 650 -12.71 -71.23 57.93
C MET A 650 -13.96 -71.45 58.79
N THR A 651 -15.08 -71.67 58.10
CA THR A 651 -16.37 -71.96 58.79
C THR A 651 -16.28 -73.22 59.60
N ARG A 652 -15.64 -74.30 59.16
CA ARG A 652 -15.37 -75.54 59.90
C ARG A 652 -14.53 -75.23 61.15
N LEU A 653 -13.43 -74.59 61.07
CA LEU A 653 -12.58 -74.25 62.19
C LEU A 653 -13.28 -73.36 63.24
N GLU A 654 -14.12 -72.40 62.79
CA GLU A 654 -14.93 -71.57 63.68
C GLU A 654 -15.82 -72.43 64.61
N VAL A 655 -16.34 -73.61 64.15
CA VAL A 655 -17.12 -74.52 64.95
C VAL A 655 -16.25 -75.28 65.96
N LEU A 656 -14.98 -75.56 65.64
CA LEU A 656 -14.06 -76.32 66.49
C LEU A 656 -13.45 -75.50 67.62
N PHE A 657 -13.08 -74.24 67.45
CA PHE A 657 -12.41 -73.48 68.51
C PHE A 657 -13.31 -72.66 69.43
N SER A 658 -14.71 -72.73 69.23
CA SER A 658 -15.65 -72.13 70.15
C SER A 658 -16.96 -72.95 70.23
N ALA A 659 -17.17 -73.55 71.39
CA ALA A 659 -18.46 -74.20 71.72
C ALA A 659 -19.56 -73.16 72.07
N ASP A 660 -19.17 -71.98 72.50
CA ASP A 660 -20.09 -70.92 72.81
C ASP A 660 -20.50 -70.16 71.57
N LYS A 661 -21.74 -70.16 71.21
CA LYS A 661 -22.31 -69.53 70.02
C LYS A 661 -22.06 -68.03 69.98
N LEU A 662 -22.12 -67.38 71.17
CA LEU A 662 -21.97 -65.93 71.25
C LEU A 662 -20.49 -65.48 70.93
N VAL A 663 -19.50 -66.19 71.47
CA VAL A 663 -18.04 -65.93 71.24
C VAL A 663 -17.71 -66.16 69.79
N ARG A 664 -18.23 -67.24 69.17
CA ARG A 664 -18.05 -67.53 67.77
C ARG A 664 -18.64 -66.43 66.86
N GLU A 665 -19.84 -65.97 67.17
CA GLU A 665 -20.47 -64.87 66.45
C GLU A 665 -19.64 -63.56 66.57
N GLN A 666 -19.13 -63.27 67.76
CA GLN A 666 -18.26 -62.09 68.02
C GLN A 666 -16.93 -62.20 67.26
N TYR A 667 -16.28 -63.37 67.23
CA TYR A 667 -15.04 -63.63 66.49
C TYR A 667 -15.28 -63.51 64.98
N THR A 668 -16.35 -64.02 64.44
CA THR A 668 -16.73 -63.92 63.03
C THR A 668 -17.01 -62.44 62.65
N VAL A 669 -17.71 -61.70 63.49
CA VAL A 669 -17.98 -60.25 63.29
C VAL A 669 -16.70 -59.45 63.31
N LEU A 670 -15.81 -59.68 64.28
CA LEU A 670 -14.52 -58.96 64.29
C LEU A 670 -13.65 -59.31 63.08
N THR A 671 -13.63 -60.60 62.68
CA THR A 671 -12.89 -61.03 61.45
C THR A 671 -13.44 -60.35 60.21
N SER A 672 -14.74 -60.24 60.05
CA SER A 672 -15.42 -59.56 58.97
C SER A 672 -15.07 -58.03 58.98
N ARG A 673 -15.08 -57.40 60.17
CA ARG A 673 -14.74 -56.00 60.31
C ARG A 673 -13.26 -55.70 59.97
N ILE A 674 -12.33 -56.57 60.42
CA ILE A 674 -10.90 -56.42 60.04
C ILE A 674 -10.76 -56.55 58.54
N ALA A 675 -11.44 -57.47 57.85
CA ALA A 675 -11.42 -57.57 56.41
C ALA A 675 -11.97 -56.35 55.70
N GLN A 676 -13.10 -55.81 56.16
CA GLN A 676 -13.67 -54.59 55.60
C GLN A 676 -12.73 -53.35 55.76
N GLU A 677 -12.17 -53.17 56.96
CA GLU A 677 -11.27 -52.10 57.25
C GLU A 677 -9.93 -52.19 56.49
N ASN A 678 -9.41 -53.41 56.28
CA ASN A 678 -8.24 -53.62 55.41
C ASN A 678 -8.52 -53.27 53.96
N ALA A 679 -9.71 -53.61 53.43
CA ALA A 679 -10.12 -53.23 52.09
C ALA A 679 -10.22 -51.70 51.97
N ALA A 680 -10.84 -51.04 52.96
CA ALA A 680 -10.92 -49.61 53.03
C ALA A 680 -9.52 -48.96 53.16
N LEU A 681 -8.63 -49.50 53.97
CA LEU A 681 -7.27 -49.06 54.10
C LEU A 681 -6.54 -49.08 52.77
N GLN A 682 -6.63 -50.12 52.00
CA GLN A 682 -6.02 -50.25 50.69
C GLN A 682 -6.51 -49.16 49.70
N VAL A 683 -7.78 -48.82 49.73
CA VAL A 683 -8.32 -47.71 48.90
C VAL A 683 -7.68 -46.40 49.31
N PHE A 684 -7.58 -46.11 50.62
CA PHE A 684 -6.94 -44.88 51.11
C PHE A 684 -5.46 -44.82 50.82
N GLU A 685 -4.73 -45.94 50.93
CA GLU A 685 -3.31 -46.05 50.60
C GLU A 685 -3.07 -45.81 49.10
N THR A 686 -3.90 -46.35 48.20
CA THR A 686 -3.85 -46.12 46.76
C THR A 686 -4.06 -44.62 46.45
N ARG A 687 -5.12 -44.01 47.07
CA ARG A 687 -5.38 -42.58 46.91
C ARG A 687 -4.24 -41.72 47.45
N LEU A 688 -3.65 -42.08 48.57
CA LEU A 688 -2.52 -41.38 49.16
C LEU A 688 -1.31 -41.46 48.25
N THR A 689 -1.02 -42.57 47.66
CA THR A 689 0.10 -42.75 46.72
C THR A 689 -0.09 -41.92 45.47
N ASP A 690 -1.33 -41.89 44.89
CA ASP A 690 -1.67 -41.02 43.78
C ASP A 690 -1.52 -39.54 44.16
N ALA A 691 -2.03 -39.13 45.32
CA ALA A 691 -1.91 -37.78 45.82
C ALA A 691 -0.46 -37.35 46.10
N GLN A 692 0.38 -38.25 46.60
CA GLN A 692 1.82 -37.99 46.81
C GLN A 692 2.58 -37.72 45.50
N GLY A 693 2.18 -38.36 44.39
CA GLY A 693 2.72 -38.13 43.06
C GLY A 693 2.21 -36.86 42.36
N ALA A 694 1.16 -36.25 42.88
CA ALA A 694 0.47 -35.12 42.24
C ALA A 694 1.34 -33.87 42.07
N ALA A 695 2.18 -33.56 43.03
CA ALA A 695 3.09 -32.41 42.96
C ALA A 695 4.08 -32.51 41.79
N ALA A 696 4.65 -33.68 41.53
CA ALA A 696 5.53 -33.94 40.41
C ALA A 696 4.81 -33.77 39.06
N ARG A 697 3.64 -34.42 38.90
CA ARG A 697 2.80 -34.28 37.70
C ARG A 697 2.33 -32.86 37.47
N ARG A 698 1.96 -32.14 38.52
CA ARG A 698 1.62 -30.72 38.43
C ARG A 698 2.77 -29.89 37.89
N LYS A 699 3.98 -30.14 38.33
CA LYS A 699 5.18 -29.45 37.84
C LYS A 699 5.45 -29.74 36.35
N GLU A 700 5.30 -30.96 35.91
CA GLU A 700 5.41 -31.35 34.51
C GLU A 700 4.34 -30.65 33.65
N LEU A 701 3.11 -30.62 34.10
CA LEU A 701 2.02 -29.89 33.43
C LEU A 701 2.25 -28.36 33.37
N GLN A 702 2.88 -27.80 34.40
CA GLN A 702 3.24 -26.37 34.38
C GLN A 702 4.26 -26.07 33.28
N ILE A 703 5.29 -26.92 33.12
CA ILE A 703 6.28 -26.80 32.07
C ILE A 703 5.58 -26.93 30.69
N GLU A 704 4.74 -27.95 30.53
CA GLU A 704 3.94 -28.17 29.31
C GLU A 704 3.09 -26.95 28.95
N ARG A 705 2.45 -26.32 29.95
CA ARG A 705 1.64 -25.10 29.74
C ARG A 705 2.52 -23.93 29.32
N ASP A 706 3.67 -23.72 29.93
CA ASP A 706 4.57 -22.63 29.63
C ASP A 706 5.15 -22.78 28.20
N ASP A 707 5.46 -24.02 27.79
CA ASP A 707 5.87 -24.34 26.43
C ASP A 707 4.74 -24.11 25.43
N THR A 708 3.51 -24.48 25.79
CA THR A 708 2.32 -24.24 24.94
C THR A 708 2.06 -22.75 24.78
N TYR A 709 2.26 -21.97 25.85
CA TYR A 709 2.15 -20.49 25.79
C TYR A 709 3.21 -19.91 24.83
N GLY A 710 4.42 -20.44 24.82
CA GLY A 710 5.43 -20.09 23.81
C GLY A 710 4.96 -20.34 22.37
N ARG A 711 4.33 -21.53 22.12
CA ARG A 711 3.81 -21.87 20.79
C ARG A 711 2.63 -20.98 20.35
N VAL A 712 1.79 -20.50 21.26
CA VAL A 712 0.77 -19.49 20.93
C VAL A 712 1.44 -18.25 20.36
N PHE A 713 2.51 -17.80 21.00
CA PHE A 713 3.22 -16.61 20.51
C PHE A 713 4.05 -16.87 19.25
N GLU A 714 4.54 -18.06 19.03
CA GLU A 714 5.11 -18.43 17.73
C GLU A 714 4.07 -18.30 16.61
N ALA A 715 2.84 -18.74 16.85
CA ALA A 715 1.73 -18.57 15.91
C ALA A 715 1.44 -17.07 15.65
N ILE A 716 1.35 -16.24 16.70
CA ILE A 716 1.11 -14.79 16.57
C ILE A 716 2.28 -14.09 15.84
N ILE A 717 3.53 -14.46 16.11
CA ILE A 717 4.71 -13.92 15.43
C ILE A 717 4.72 -14.31 13.95
N ASN A 718 4.36 -15.54 13.66
CA ASN A 718 4.28 -16.03 12.28
C ASN A 718 3.13 -15.34 11.52
N GLU A 719 2.00 -15.06 12.15
CA GLU A 719 0.93 -14.21 11.61
C GLU A 719 1.44 -12.81 11.32
N GLN A 720 2.16 -12.19 12.24
CA GLN A 720 2.80 -10.88 12.06
C GLN A 720 3.75 -10.88 10.85
N ASN A 721 4.59 -11.90 10.73
CA ASN A 721 5.56 -12.02 9.64
C ASN A 721 4.87 -12.25 8.29
N ALA A 722 3.80 -13.05 8.24
CA ALA A 722 3.01 -13.27 7.04
C ALA A 722 2.37 -11.95 6.57
N LEU A 723 1.77 -11.20 7.49
CA LEU A 723 1.23 -9.87 7.21
C LEU A 723 2.32 -8.89 6.74
N ALA A 724 3.48 -8.87 7.40
CA ALA A 724 4.60 -8.04 6.97
C ALA A 724 5.08 -8.40 5.54
N GLY A 725 5.05 -9.68 5.18
CA GLY A 725 5.36 -10.16 3.84
C GLY A 725 4.40 -9.61 2.77
N LEU A 726 3.11 -9.45 3.09
CA LEU A 726 2.13 -8.85 2.19
C LEU A 726 2.41 -7.37 1.87
N TYR A 727 3.04 -6.64 2.79
CA TYR A 727 3.40 -5.24 2.58
C TYR A 727 4.80 -5.05 1.95
N ALA A 728 5.62 -6.10 1.87
CA ALA A 728 6.99 -6.02 1.40
C ALA A 728 7.15 -5.47 -0.04
N PRO A 729 6.33 -5.84 -1.05
CA PRO A 729 6.43 -5.28 -2.40
C PRO A 729 6.19 -3.77 -2.41
N LEU A 730 5.20 -3.30 -1.64
CA LEU A 730 4.90 -1.90 -1.48
C LEU A 730 6.07 -1.15 -0.82
N MET A 731 6.63 -1.71 0.25
CA MET A 731 7.76 -1.11 0.96
C MET A 731 9.00 -1.01 0.08
N ALA A 732 9.27 -2.01 -0.76
CA ALA A 732 10.37 -1.97 -1.71
C ALA A 732 10.20 -0.83 -2.73
N ARG A 733 8.99 -0.61 -3.24
CA ARG A 733 8.67 0.51 -4.15
C ARG A 733 8.84 1.87 -3.48
N LEU A 734 8.33 2.02 -2.26
CA LEU A 734 8.47 3.26 -1.49
C LEU A 734 9.93 3.59 -1.19
N ALA A 735 10.73 2.60 -0.82
CA ALA A 735 12.16 2.76 -0.57
C ALA A 735 12.95 3.18 -1.83
N ALA A 736 12.52 2.73 -3.02
CA ALA A 736 13.12 3.09 -4.30
C ALA A 736 12.66 4.47 -4.81
N SER A 737 11.58 5.04 -4.23
CA SER A 737 11.04 6.33 -4.63
C SER A 737 11.91 7.49 -4.12
N SER A 738 11.76 8.67 -4.74
CA SER A 738 12.43 9.92 -4.33
C SER A 738 11.44 10.88 -3.66
N GLY A 739 11.96 11.84 -2.92
CA GLY A 739 11.15 12.91 -2.33
C GLY A 739 10.29 12.45 -1.15
N THR A 740 9.06 12.93 -1.09
CA THR A 740 8.12 12.81 0.03
C THR A 740 7.67 11.38 0.30
N LEU A 741 7.55 10.56 -0.73
CA LEU A 741 7.15 9.15 -0.60
C LEU A 741 8.12 8.31 0.22
N LYS A 742 9.41 8.64 0.21
CA LYS A 742 10.43 7.96 1.01
C LYS A 742 10.19 8.08 2.52
N LYS A 743 9.42 9.08 2.96
CA LYS A 743 9.06 9.31 4.36
C LYS A 743 7.90 8.42 4.82
N LEU A 744 7.21 7.77 3.88
CA LEU A 744 6.10 6.88 4.18
C LEU A 744 6.63 5.49 4.52
N SER A 745 6.16 4.92 5.62
CA SER A 745 6.51 3.56 6.04
C SER A 745 5.30 2.79 6.52
N PHE A 746 5.29 1.48 6.22
CA PHE A 746 4.32 0.53 6.72
C PHE A 746 5.03 -0.42 7.68
N SER A 747 4.43 -0.67 8.83
CA SER A 747 4.92 -1.64 9.79
C SER A 747 3.79 -2.49 10.32
N VAL A 748 4.05 -3.77 10.52
CA VAL A 748 3.12 -4.68 11.18
C VAL A 748 3.59 -4.88 12.60
N ARG A 749 2.73 -4.56 13.58
CA ARG A 749 3.08 -4.61 14.98
C ARG A 749 2.05 -5.43 15.76
N ARG A 750 2.55 -6.05 16.81
CA ARG A 750 1.71 -6.60 17.87
C ARG A 750 1.36 -5.48 18.84
N ILE A 751 0.08 -5.38 19.19
CA ILE A 751 -0.43 -4.39 20.15
C ILE A 751 -1.10 -5.16 21.27
N ALA A 752 -0.64 -4.95 22.51
CA ALA A 752 -1.21 -5.55 23.71
C ALA A 752 -2.11 -4.53 24.42
N ASP A 753 -3.41 -4.78 24.43
CA ASP A 753 -4.38 -3.98 25.20
C ASP A 753 -4.40 -4.43 26.65
N VAL A 754 -3.34 -4.07 27.36
CA VAL A 754 -3.20 -4.39 28.79
C VAL A 754 -4.26 -3.69 29.64
N GLN A 755 -4.79 -2.55 29.15
CA GLN A 755 -5.80 -1.79 29.87
C GLN A 755 -7.12 -2.57 30.00
N THR A 756 -7.64 -3.09 28.90
CA THR A 756 -8.88 -3.86 28.86
C THR A 756 -8.73 -5.17 29.62
N GLY A 757 -7.67 -5.94 29.34
CA GLY A 757 -7.42 -7.22 30.00
C GLY A 757 -7.18 -7.09 31.49
N GLY A 758 -6.41 -6.07 31.90
CA GLY A 758 -6.11 -5.80 33.31
C GLY A 758 -7.31 -5.27 34.10
N SER A 759 -8.14 -4.41 33.47
CA SER A 759 -9.37 -3.92 34.10
C SER A 759 -10.33 -5.04 34.45
N PHE A 760 -10.53 -6.00 33.57
CA PHE A 760 -11.33 -7.19 33.83
C PHE A 760 -10.81 -7.97 35.05
N ALA A 761 -9.51 -8.21 35.14
CA ALA A 761 -8.93 -8.94 36.26
C ALA A 761 -9.06 -8.18 37.58
N GLU A 762 -8.81 -6.87 37.57
CA GLU A 762 -8.96 -6.04 38.78
C GLU A 762 -10.40 -5.96 39.28
N GLU A 763 -11.39 -5.99 38.41
CA GLU A 763 -12.81 -5.87 38.75
C GLU A 763 -13.44 -7.20 39.15
N GLU A 764 -13.11 -8.29 38.44
CA GLU A 764 -13.77 -9.57 38.54
C GLU A 764 -12.97 -10.64 39.30
N LEU A 765 -11.63 -10.51 39.35
CA LEU A 765 -10.78 -11.56 39.90
C LEU A 765 -10.09 -11.16 41.21
N LEU A 766 -9.87 -9.88 41.50
CA LEU A 766 -9.08 -9.46 42.67
C LEU A 766 -9.91 -8.67 43.67
N ASP A 767 -9.71 -8.94 44.97
CA ASP A 767 -10.17 -8.07 46.06
C ASP A 767 -9.15 -6.94 46.26
N ARG A 768 -9.37 -5.83 45.55
CA ARG A 768 -8.51 -4.64 45.56
C ARG A 768 -8.48 -3.89 46.91
N ARG A 769 -9.27 -4.28 47.89
CA ARG A 769 -9.28 -3.70 49.24
C ARG A 769 -8.20 -4.33 50.15
N LYS A 770 -7.69 -5.48 49.76
CA LYS A 770 -6.61 -6.15 50.48
C LYS A 770 -5.30 -5.40 50.29
N LYS A 771 -4.55 -5.22 51.39
CA LYS A 771 -3.21 -4.59 51.34
C LYS A 771 -2.24 -5.52 50.57
N GLY A 772 -1.46 -4.94 49.69
CA GLY A 772 -0.46 -5.64 48.88
C GLY A 772 -0.17 -4.93 47.56
N PRO A 773 0.58 -5.55 46.68
CA PRO A 773 0.95 -4.93 45.39
C PRO A 773 -0.25 -4.58 44.49
N PHE A 774 -1.37 -5.29 44.66
CA PHE A 774 -2.58 -5.08 43.84
C PHE A 774 -3.68 -4.32 44.61
N TYR A 775 -3.26 -3.49 45.57
CA TYR A 775 -4.17 -2.61 46.28
C TYR A 775 -4.61 -1.44 45.41
N GLY A 776 -5.92 -1.18 45.36
CA GLY A 776 -6.47 -0.07 44.58
C GLY A 776 -6.69 -0.40 43.08
N ARG A 777 -6.95 0.64 42.30
CA ARG A 777 -7.25 0.53 40.84
C ARG A 777 -6.00 0.82 40.02
N GLY A 778 -5.77 0.07 38.95
CA GLY A 778 -4.66 0.28 38.02
C GLY A 778 -3.32 -0.36 38.43
N SER A 779 -3.24 -0.97 39.64
CA SER A 779 -2.00 -1.55 40.16
C SER A 779 -1.56 -2.81 39.41
N LEU A 780 -2.49 -3.68 39.07
CA LEU A 780 -2.22 -4.87 38.21
C LEU A 780 -1.91 -4.45 36.78
N ILE A 781 -2.66 -3.46 36.27
CA ILE A 781 -2.44 -2.92 34.92
C ILE A 781 -1.01 -2.36 34.81
N ALA A 782 -0.56 -1.60 35.81
CA ALA A 782 0.81 -1.07 35.85
C ALA A 782 1.85 -2.19 35.89
N ALA A 783 1.67 -3.19 36.79
CA ALA A 783 2.58 -4.32 36.88
C ALA A 783 2.67 -5.13 35.58
N ALA A 784 1.55 -5.38 34.90
CA ALA A 784 1.52 -6.08 33.62
C ALA A 784 2.10 -5.22 32.48
N THR A 785 1.85 -3.89 32.51
CA THR A 785 2.43 -2.96 31.54
C THR A 785 3.96 -2.93 31.61
N ASP A 786 4.50 -2.89 32.81
CA ASP A 786 5.94 -2.82 33.01
C ASP A 786 6.64 -4.16 32.73
N ALA A 787 6.04 -5.28 33.13
CA ALA A 787 6.69 -6.58 33.07
C ALA A 787 6.40 -7.38 31.80
N LEU A 788 5.21 -7.27 31.23
CA LEU A 788 4.76 -8.16 30.14
C LEU A 788 4.60 -7.45 28.79
N LYS A 789 4.09 -6.22 28.80
CA LYS A 789 3.78 -5.51 27.56
C LYS A 789 4.97 -5.39 26.60
N PRO A 790 6.19 -5.02 27.03
CA PRO A 790 7.33 -4.92 26.11
C PRO A 790 7.65 -6.25 25.42
N ALA A 791 7.61 -7.37 26.18
CA ALA A 791 7.82 -8.69 25.62
C ALA A 791 6.69 -9.07 24.65
N TRP A 792 5.44 -8.86 25.01
CA TRP A 792 4.29 -9.16 24.15
C TRP A 792 4.32 -8.40 22.82
N GLU A 793 4.73 -7.13 22.83
CA GLU A 793 4.73 -6.28 21.63
C GLU A 793 5.94 -6.50 20.73
N THR A 794 7.12 -6.76 21.30
CA THR A 794 8.37 -6.80 20.53
C THR A 794 9.24 -8.04 20.75
N GLY A 795 8.97 -8.83 21.79
CA GLY A 795 9.79 -9.99 22.14
C GLY A 795 9.58 -11.19 21.21
N SER A 796 10.57 -12.09 21.18
CA SER A 796 10.46 -13.44 20.65
C SER A 796 9.59 -14.32 21.57
N ALA A 797 9.13 -15.47 21.08
CA ALA A 797 8.34 -16.42 21.88
C ALA A 797 9.06 -16.83 23.17
N GLY A 798 10.38 -17.06 23.14
CA GLY A 798 11.18 -17.40 24.32
C GLY A 798 11.29 -16.23 25.32
N GLU A 799 11.43 -15.00 24.85
CA GLU A 799 11.45 -13.81 25.74
C GLU A 799 10.10 -13.58 26.38
N ILE A 800 9.00 -13.82 25.68
CA ILE A 800 7.65 -13.72 26.21
C ILE A 800 7.40 -14.80 27.27
N GLN A 801 7.80 -16.05 27.02
CA GLN A 801 7.73 -17.14 27.96
C GLN A 801 8.54 -16.80 29.23
N SER A 802 9.76 -16.30 29.09
CA SER A 802 10.61 -15.89 30.19
C SER A 802 10.01 -14.74 31.00
N ALA A 803 9.44 -13.74 30.33
CA ALA A 803 8.77 -12.62 30.99
C ALA A 803 7.52 -13.08 31.78
N MET A 804 6.73 -14.02 31.25
CA MET A 804 5.57 -14.57 31.91
C MET A 804 5.98 -15.41 33.12
N THR A 805 7.01 -16.24 33.00
CA THR A 805 7.58 -17.01 34.12
C THR A 805 8.07 -16.09 35.24
N ALA A 806 8.82 -15.04 34.91
CA ALA A 806 9.29 -14.05 35.88
C ALA A 806 8.14 -13.29 36.55
N PHE A 807 7.09 -12.93 35.79
CA PHE A 807 5.89 -12.31 36.32
C PHE A 807 5.18 -13.24 37.30
N MET A 808 5.01 -14.51 36.98
CA MET A 808 4.41 -15.52 37.86
C MET A 808 5.25 -15.74 39.13
N GLU A 809 6.56 -15.89 38.99
CA GLU A 809 7.45 -16.01 40.16
C GLU A 809 7.34 -14.83 41.13
N LYS A 810 7.25 -13.64 40.60
CA LYS A 810 7.18 -12.41 41.36
C LYS A 810 5.80 -12.21 42.01
N TYR A 811 4.71 -12.42 41.28
CA TYR A 811 3.39 -11.93 41.65
C TYR A 811 2.35 -13.03 41.97
N LEU A 812 2.61 -14.31 41.73
CA LEU A 812 1.61 -15.37 41.94
C LEU A 812 1.11 -15.43 43.37
N ARG A 813 1.99 -15.29 44.35
CA ARG A 813 1.59 -15.30 45.77
C ARG A 813 0.69 -14.10 46.12
N ASP A 814 1.00 -12.95 45.52
CA ASP A 814 0.23 -11.75 45.73
C ASP A 814 -1.15 -11.84 45.05
N LEU A 815 -1.22 -12.38 43.81
CA LEU A 815 -2.47 -12.65 43.14
C LEU A 815 -3.36 -13.59 43.97
N LEU A 816 -2.80 -14.67 44.51
CA LEU A 816 -3.52 -15.61 45.38
C LEU A 816 -3.96 -14.96 46.68
N SER A 817 -3.17 -14.06 47.26
CA SER A 817 -3.50 -13.31 48.46
C SER A 817 -4.68 -12.35 48.28
N HIS A 818 -4.85 -11.82 47.08
CA HIS A 818 -5.94 -10.91 46.70
C HIS A 818 -7.20 -11.65 46.22
N ALA A 819 -7.27 -13.00 46.37
CA ALA A 819 -8.46 -13.76 46.03
C ALA A 819 -9.70 -13.22 46.82
N PRO A 820 -10.87 -13.07 46.17
CA PRO A 820 -12.08 -12.63 46.87
C PRO A 820 -12.63 -13.69 47.80
N TYR A 821 -12.21 -14.95 47.69
CA TYR A 821 -12.62 -16.10 48.49
C TYR A 821 -11.49 -16.56 49.40
N ALA A 822 -11.83 -17.00 50.60
CA ALA A 822 -10.85 -17.64 51.50
C ALA A 822 -10.51 -19.06 51.02
N PRO A 823 -9.28 -19.56 51.20
CA PRO A 823 -8.91 -20.94 50.87
C PRO A 823 -9.76 -22.03 51.56
N THR A 824 -10.41 -21.66 52.68
CA THR A 824 -11.38 -22.55 53.38
C THR A 824 -12.70 -22.74 52.65
N GLN A 825 -13.06 -21.82 51.74
CA GLN A 825 -14.20 -21.91 50.82
C GLN A 825 -13.76 -22.67 49.56
N GLN A 826 -13.55 -23.95 49.70
CA GLN A 826 -12.84 -24.74 48.70
C GLN A 826 -13.44 -24.69 47.30
N ALA A 827 -14.79 -24.73 47.18
CA ALA A 827 -15.46 -24.75 45.87
C ALA A 827 -15.31 -23.38 45.13
N GLU A 828 -15.56 -22.30 45.83
CA GLU A 828 -15.50 -20.92 45.30
C GLU A 828 -14.05 -20.53 44.97
N PHE A 829 -13.14 -20.87 45.90
CA PHE A 829 -11.70 -20.59 45.66
C PHE A 829 -11.16 -21.36 44.43
N ARG A 830 -11.60 -22.58 44.23
CA ARG A 830 -11.28 -23.40 43.08
C ARG A 830 -11.75 -22.76 41.77
N ALA A 831 -13.06 -22.45 41.69
CA ALA A 831 -13.68 -21.85 40.54
C ALA A 831 -12.98 -20.51 40.19
N TRP A 832 -12.64 -19.74 41.23
CA TRP A 832 -11.86 -18.50 41.05
C TRP A 832 -10.44 -18.76 40.55
N SER A 833 -9.71 -19.72 41.12
CA SER A 833 -8.35 -20.05 40.72
C SER A 833 -8.28 -20.48 39.25
N LYS A 834 -9.28 -21.25 38.79
CA LYS A 834 -9.42 -21.61 37.40
C LYS A 834 -9.61 -20.38 36.49
N ARG A 835 -10.50 -19.45 36.86
CA ARG A 835 -10.72 -18.19 36.14
C ARG A 835 -9.46 -17.34 36.11
N LEU A 836 -8.71 -17.28 37.22
CA LEU A 836 -7.44 -16.56 37.26
C LEU A 836 -6.39 -17.17 36.32
N ALA A 837 -6.27 -18.50 36.28
CA ALA A 837 -5.35 -19.18 35.38
C ALA A 837 -5.74 -18.94 33.91
N HIS A 838 -7.01 -19.02 33.56
CA HIS A 838 -7.50 -18.72 32.22
C HIS A 838 -7.20 -17.28 31.83
N TRP A 839 -7.39 -16.31 32.71
CA TRP A 839 -7.05 -14.90 32.46
C TRP A 839 -5.56 -14.70 32.25
N LEU A 840 -4.71 -15.27 33.09
CA LEU A 840 -3.25 -15.11 33.04
C LEU A 840 -2.65 -15.55 31.71
N PHE A 841 -3.19 -16.59 31.10
CA PHE A 841 -2.68 -17.18 29.86
C PHE A 841 -3.54 -16.82 28.63
N ASN A 842 -4.55 -15.94 28.79
CA ASN A 842 -5.34 -15.43 27.68
C ASN A 842 -4.51 -14.52 26.79
N THR A 843 -4.64 -14.66 25.48
CA THR A 843 -3.94 -13.84 24.47
C THR A 843 -4.89 -13.03 23.57
N GLU A 844 -6.20 -12.99 23.87
CA GLU A 844 -7.21 -12.26 23.07
C GLU A 844 -6.95 -10.74 23.05
N HIS A 845 -6.34 -10.21 24.11
CA HIS A 845 -5.95 -8.81 24.22
C HIS A 845 -4.72 -8.43 23.35
N ILE A 846 -4.12 -9.40 22.66
CA ILE A 846 -2.96 -9.18 21.80
C ILE A 846 -3.40 -9.29 20.34
N VAL A 847 -3.30 -8.18 19.61
CA VAL A 847 -3.77 -8.04 18.23
C VAL A 847 -2.59 -7.69 17.32
N VAL A 848 -2.52 -8.34 16.17
CA VAL A 848 -1.59 -7.97 15.11
C VAL A 848 -2.28 -6.94 14.22
N ARG A 849 -1.66 -5.74 14.10
CA ARG A 849 -2.18 -4.65 13.26
C ARG A 849 -1.07 -4.04 12.42
N TYR A 850 -1.44 -3.54 11.25
CA TYR A 850 -0.54 -2.68 10.49
C TYR A 850 -0.68 -1.22 10.92
N GLU A 851 0.41 -0.51 10.87
CA GLU A 851 0.50 0.93 11.08
C GLU A 851 1.13 1.59 9.88
N ILE A 852 0.54 2.71 9.47
CA ILE A 852 1.09 3.58 8.44
C ILE A 852 1.67 4.78 9.17
N SER A 853 2.93 5.09 8.91
CA SER A 853 3.58 6.28 9.46
C SER A 853 4.22 7.12 8.36
N TYR A 854 4.22 8.42 8.58
CA TYR A 854 4.85 9.42 7.74
C TYR A 854 5.85 10.20 8.57
N ASP A 855 7.11 10.18 8.15
CA ASP A 855 8.24 10.79 8.88
C ASP A 855 8.30 10.32 10.36
N GLY A 856 8.00 9.03 10.60
CA GLY A 856 7.95 8.42 11.93
C GLY A 856 6.71 8.73 12.77
N VAL A 857 5.75 9.52 12.25
CA VAL A 857 4.50 9.85 12.94
C VAL A 857 3.36 9.01 12.37
N ASP A 858 2.59 8.35 13.25
CA ASP A 858 1.38 7.61 12.85
C ASP A 858 0.44 8.51 12.04
N ILE A 859 -0.03 8.00 10.90
CA ILE A 859 -0.91 8.74 9.98
C ILE A 859 -2.17 9.29 10.66
N ARG A 860 -2.67 8.60 11.69
CA ARG A 860 -3.84 9.04 12.49
C ARG A 860 -3.56 10.28 13.33
N LYS A 861 -2.30 10.56 13.64
CA LYS A 861 -1.85 11.73 14.43
C LYS A 861 -1.49 12.94 13.57
N LEU A 862 -1.44 12.77 12.24
CA LEU A 862 -1.16 13.85 11.30
C LEU A 862 -2.32 14.85 11.23
N SER A 863 -2.00 16.09 10.83
CA SER A 863 -3.04 17.05 10.49
C SER A 863 -3.90 16.54 9.32
N PRO A 864 -5.17 16.92 9.22
CA PRO A 864 -6.03 16.50 8.12
C PRO A 864 -5.42 16.77 6.74
N GLY A 865 -4.84 17.94 6.51
CA GLY A 865 -4.19 18.29 5.26
C GLY A 865 -2.96 17.42 4.96
N THR A 866 -2.04 17.25 5.91
CA THR A 866 -0.86 16.38 5.73
C THR A 866 -1.28 14.94 5.46
N ARG A 867 -2.33 14.47 6.13
CA ARG A 867 -2.89 13.12 5.90
C ARG A 867 -3.41 12.98 4.48
N GLY A 868 -4.21 13.95 4.01
CA GLY A 868 -4.72 13.96 2.64
C GLY A 868 -3.61 13.93 1.59
N ILE A 869 -2.55 14.73 1.77
CA ILE A 869 -1.37 14.70 0.89
C ILE A 869 -0.73 13.31 0.86
N VAL A 870 -0.42 12.76 2.03
CA VAL A 870 0.23 11.45 2.14
C VAL A 870 -0.56 10.36 1.43
N LEU A 871 -1.87 10.39 1.58
CA LEU A 871 -2.77 9.41 0.98
C LEU A 871 -2.92 9.61 -0.53
N LEU A 872 -2.99 10.86 -0.97
CA LEU A 872 -3.02 11.18 -2.39
C LEU A 872 -1.70 10.80 -3.07
N LEU A 873 -0.57 11.09 -2.42
CA LEU A 873 0.76 10.67 -2.86
C LEU A 873 0.85 9.14 -2.98
N LEU A 874 0.39 8.43 -1.96
CA LEU A 874 0.33 6.98 -1.97
C LEU A 874 -0.48 6.48 -3.16
N TYR A 875 -1.67 7.02 -3.33
CA TYR A 875 -2.60 6.63 -4.38
C TYR A 875 -2.06 6.83 -5.80
N ILE A 876 -1.45 7.98 -6.05
CA ILE A 876 -0.96 8.33 -7.40
C ILE A 876 0.39 7.67 -7.73
N ALA A 877 1.29 7.58 -6.74
CA ALA A 877 2.67 7.14 -6.98
C ALA A 877 2.88 5.63 -6.91
N LEU A 878 2.00 4.91 -6.22
CA LEU A 878 2.12 3.45 -6.11
C LEU A 878 1.58 2.70 -7.31
N ASP A 879 0.84 3.38 -8.17
CA ASP A 879 0.18 2.77 -9.29
C ASP A 879 0.99 2.89 -10.59
N ASP A 880 2.23 2.46 -10.55
CA ASP A 880 3.13 2.45 -11.70
C ASP A 880 2.65 1.54 -12.85
N SER A 881 1.75 0.62 -12.56
CA SER A 881 1.20 -0.33 -13.53
C SER A 881 -0.15 0.09 -14.12
N ASP A 882 -0.79 1.14 -13.61
CA ASP A 882 -2.08 1.61 -14.10
C ASP A 882 -1.91 2.76 -15.08
N ASP A 883 -2.10 2.47 -16.35
CA ASP A 883 -2.04 3.43 -17.46
C ASP A 883 -3.39 4.13 -17.69
N ARG A 884 -4.44 3.80 -16.93
CA ARG A 884 -5.77 4.41 -17.08
C ARG A 884 -5.75 5.90 -16.77
N PRO A 885 -6.59 6.71 -17.44
CA PRO A 885 -6.74 8.12 -17.12
C PRO A 885 -7.05 8.34 -15.64
N LEU A 886 -6.40 9.34 -15.05
CA LEU A 886 -6.70 9.80 -13.71
C LEU A 886 -7.58 11.04 -13.77
N ILE A 887 -8.79 10.97 -13.23
CA ILE A 887 -9.70 12.11 -13.07
C ILE A 887 -9.70 12.48 -11.59
N ILE A 888 -9.40 13.72 -11.27
CA ILE A 888 -9.34 14.18 -9.88
C ILE A 888 -10.03 15.53 -9.72
N ASP A 889 -10.93 15.62 -8.74
CA ASP A 889 -11.67 16.85 -8.44
C ASP A 889 -11.14 17.52 -7.16
N GLN A 890 -10.54 18.69 -7.32
CA GLN A 890 -10.02 19.57 -6.28
C GLN A 890 -9.02 18.91 -5.32
N PRO A 891 -7.88 18.40 -5.84
CA PRO A 891 -6.86 17.73 -5.01
C PRO A 891 -6.22 18.65 -3.98
N GLU A 892 -6.32 19.96 -4.16
CA GLU A 892 -5.78 20.99 -3.25
C GLU A 892 -6.68 21.32 -2.07
N GLU A 893 -7.89 20.75 -1.98
CA GLU A 893 -8.82 21.11 -0.93
C GLU A 893 -8.27 20.70 0.44
N ASN A 894 -8.36 21.60 1.42
CA ASN A 894 -7.79 21.46 2.77
C ASN A 894 -6.27 21.43 2.86
N LEU A 895 -5.53 21.77 1.79
CA LEU A 895 -4.08 21.84 1.78
C LEU A 895 -3.58 23.30 1.84
N ASP A 896 -2.43 23.50 2.49
CA ASP A 896 -1.79 24.82 2.45
C ASP A 896 -1.06 25.05 1.11
N PRO A 897 -0.94 26.30 0.65
CA PRO A 897 -0.35 26.61 -0.65
C PRO A 897 1.10 26.14 -0.83
N LYS A 898 1.86 26.02 0.26
CA LYS A 898 3.24 25.55 0.22
C LYS A 898 3.28 24.04 -0.03
N SER A 899 2.48 23.28 0.68
CA SER A 899 2.36 21.82 0.47
C SER A 899 1.85 21.48 -0.93
N VAL A 900 0.91 22.27 -1.46
CA VAL A 900 0.47 22.13 -2.86
C VAL A 900 1.65 22.32 -3.82
N PHE A 901 2.47 23.36 -3.62
CA PHE A 901 3.60 23.66 -4.48
C PHE A 901 4.73 22.63 -4.35
N ASP A 902 5.13 22.30 -3.12
CA ASP A 902 6.31 21.46 -2.88
C ASP A 902 6.05 19.97 -3.21
N GLU A 903 4.81 19.50 -3.06
CA GLU A 903 4.49 18.08 -3.11
C GLU A 903 3.58 17.68 -4.27
N LEU A 904 2.46 18.37 -4.49
CA LEU A 904 1.51 17.97 -5.54
C LEU A 904 1.99 18.32 -6.94
N VAL A 905 2.70 19.43 -7.12
CA VAL A 905 3.19 19.84 -8.45
C VAL A 905 4.13 18.77 -9.02
N ALA A 906 5.14 18.35 -8.24
CA ALA A 906 6.08 17.31 -8.67
C ALA A 906 5.38 15.97 -8.99
N LEU A 907 4.38 15.63 -8.18
CA LEU A 907 3.57 14.43 -8.36
C LEU A 907 2.80 14.44 -9.69
N PHE A 908 2.11 15.53 -10.01
CA PHE A 908 1.33 15.63 -11.24
C PHE A 908 2.22 15.73 -12.49
N ILE A 909 3.40 16.33 -12.40
CA ILE A 909 4.40 16.32 -13.48
C ILE A 909 4.84 14.86 -13.76
N ALA A 910 5.12 14.07 -12.72
CA ALA A 910 5.46 12.66 -12.87
C ALA A 910 4.29 11.83 -13.44
N ALA A 911 3.06 12.08 -12.97
CA ALA A 911 1.87 11.36 -13.43
C ALA A 911 1.55 11.65 -14.91
N LYS A 912 1.60 12.92 -15.36
CA LYS A 912 1.31 13.29 -16.76
C LYS A 912 2.31 12.72 -17.77
N ALA A 913 3.51 12.35 -17.33
CA ALA A 913 4.50 11.70 -18.17
C ALA A 913 4.15 10.24 -18.50
N LYS A 914 3.28 9.61 -17.70
CA LYS A 914 2.91 8.18 -17.81
C LYS A 914 1.49 7.97 -18.31
N ARG A 915 0.53 8.76 -17.83
CA ARG A 915 -0.90 8.62 -18.12
C ARG A 915 -1.59 9.98 -18.28
N GLN A 916 -2.75 9.98 -18.91
CA GLN A 916 -3.60 11.18 -18.97
C GLN A 916 -4.10 11.55 -17.58
N VAL A 917 -3.98 12.84 -17.24
CA VAL A 917 -4.49 13.39 -15.97
C VAL A 917 -5.54 14.47 -16.30
N ILE A 918 -6.73 14.33 -15.75
CA ILE A 918 -7.82 15.31 -15.88
C ILE A 918 -8.11 15.85 -14.49
N MET A 919 -7.73 17.09 -14.24
CA MET A 919 -7.79 17.71 -12.91
C MET A 919 -8.74 18.90 -12.89
N VAL A 920 -9.70 18.88 -11.97
CA VAL A 920 -10.47 20.09 -11.63
C VAL A 920 -9.75 20.83 -10.53
N THR A 921 -9.47 22.12 -10.72
CA THR A 921 -8.78 22.91 -9.70
C THR A 921 -9.16 24.38 -9.74
N HIS A 922 -9.01 25.05 -8.62
CA HIS A 922 -9.03 26.51 -8.51
C HIS A 922 -7.70 27.09 -7.98
N ASN A 923 -6.66 26.26 -7.93
CA ASN A 923 -5.33 26.66 -7.49
C ASN A 923 -4.41 26.94 -8.69
N ALA A 924 -3.89 28.17 -8.76
CA ALA A 924 -2.99 28.59 -9.82
C ALA A 924 -1.70 27.77 -9.85
N ASN A 925 -1.19 27.35 -8.68
CA ASN A 925 0.05 26.54 -8.62
C ASN A 925 -0.09 25.20 -9.33
N LEU A 926 -1.26 24.55 -9.26
CA LEU A 926 -1.49 23.30 -9.95
C LEU A 926 -1.68 23.44 -11.46
N VAL A 927 -2.10 24.61 -11.94
CA VAL A 927 -2.25 24.87 -13.39
C VAL A 927 -0.93 25.32 -14.00
N ILE A 928 -0.28 26.29 -13.37
CA ILE A 928 0.89 26.98 -13.94
C ILE A 928 2.17 26.18 -13.72
N ASN A 929 2.43 25.73 -12.46
CA ASN A 929 3.71 25.08 -12.15
C ASN A 929 3.76 23.60 -12.58
N THR A 930 2.60 22.97 -12.86
CA THR A 930 2.59 21.66 -13.53
C THR A 930 2.71 21.78 -15.04
N ASP A 931 2.74 23.01 -15.58
CA ASP A 931 2.66 23.27 -17.01
C ASP A 931 1.51 22.47 -17.66
N ALA A 932 0.26 22.78 -17.27
CA ALA A 932 -0.90 22.06 -17.76
C ALA A 932 -0.97 22.11 -19.29
N ASP A 933 -1.07 20.94 -19.93
CA ASP A 933 -1.03 20.80 -21.38
C ASP A 933 -2.30 21.34 -22.05
N GLN A 934 -3.44 21.24 -21.34
CA GLN A 934 -4.68 21.85 -21.76
C GLN A 934 -5.37 22.47 -20.56
N ILE A 935 -5.91 23.67 -20.76
CA ILE A 935 -6.72 24.37 -19.78
C ILE A 935 -8.13 24.51 -20.35
N ILE A 936 -9.11 23.97 -19.65
CA ILE A 936 -10.52 24.07 -19.99
C ILE A 936 -11.16 25.06 -19.01
N VAL A 937 -11.62 26.17 -19.52
CA VAL A 937 -12.32 27.21 -18.78
C VAL A 937 -13.82 26.97 -18.83
N ALA A 938 -14.41 26.60 -17.70
CA ALA A 938 -15.85 26.41 -17.55
C ALA A 938 -16.56 27.73 -17.21
N LYS A 939 -17.66 28.01 -17.91
CA LYS A 939 -18.52 29.19 -17.71
C LYS A 939 -19.98 28.78 -17.69
N ALA A 940 -20.67 29.02 -16.59
CA ALA A 940 -22.10 28.81 -16.50
C ALA A 940 -22.87 30.12 -16.80
N GLY A 941 -23.96 30.00 -17.54
CA GLY A 941 -24.93 31.05 -17.70
C GLY A 941 -25.84 31.23 -16.47
N PRO A 942 -26.82 32.13 -16.53
CA PRO A 942 -27.78 32.27 -15.45
C PRO A 942 -28.60 30.98 -15.29
N HIS A 943 -29.00 30.69 -14.03
CA HIS A 943 -29.85 29.55 -13.74
C HIS A 943 -31.29 29.79 -14.22
N PRO A 944 -31.81 28.97 -15.14
CA PRO A 944 -33.22 29.04 -15.50
C PRO A 944 -34.08 28.48 -14.37
N SER A 945 -35.33 28.92 -14.27
CA SER A 945 -36.28 28.38 -13.29
C SER A 945 -36.60 26.91 -13.65
N GLY A 946 -36.26 25.98 -12.74
CA GLY A 946 -36.55 24.56 -12.91
C GLY A 946 -35.65 23.81 -13.90
N GLY A 947 -34.49 24.34 -14.27
CA GLY A 947 -33.56 23.72 -15.20
C GLY A 947 -32.09 23.94 -14.83
N LEU A 948 -31.18 23.29 -15.58
CA LEU A 948 -29.75 23.47 -15.44
C LEU A 948 -29.28 24.74 -16.19
N PRO A 949 -28.26 25.47 -15.69
CA PRO A 949 -27.68 26.59 -16.41
C PRO A 949 -26.95 26.09 -17.66
N SER A 950 -26.94 26.89 -18.72
CA SER A 950 -26.15 26.62 -19.90
C SER A 950 -24.67 26.70 -19.57
N ILE A 951 -23.92 25.59 -19.78
CA ILE A 951 -22.50 25.50 -19.48
C ILE A 951 -21.70 25.55 -20.79
N LYS A 952 -20.79 26.51 -20.86
CA LYS A 952 -19.89 26.70 -22.00
C LYS A 952 -18.46 26.42 -21.58
N TYR A 953 -17.71 25.66 -22.40
CA TYR A 953 -16.29 25.38 -22.21
C TYR A 953 -15.46 26.06 -23.29
N VAL A 954 -14.30 26.61 -22.90
CA VAL A 954 -13.28 27.15 -23.81
C VAL A 954 -11.97 26.46 -23.44
N ALA A 955 -11.22 25.96 -24.41
CA ALA A 955 -10.02 25.19 -24.15
C ALA A 955 -8.82 25.63 -25.00
N GLY A 956 -7.62 25.53 -24.42
CA GLY A 956 -6.34 25.82 -25.08
C GLY A 956 -5.17 25.63 -24.14
N GLY A 957 -3.94 25.91 -24.63
CA GLY A 957 -2.73 25.89 -23.83
C GLY A 957 -2.37 27.26 -23.22
N LEU A 958 -1.36 27.30 -22.36
CA LEU A 958 -0.84 28.55 -21.75
C LEU A 958 -0.20 29.49 -22.77
N GLU A 959 0.22 29.01 -23.93
CA GLU A 959 0.69 29.86 -25.05
C GLU A 959 -0.42 30.74 -25.63
N ASN A 960 -1.68 30.35 -25.49
CA ASN A 960 -2.81 31.15 -25.95
C ASN A 960 -3.11 32.32 -25.00
N ALA A 961 -3.01 33.56 -25.52
CA ALA A 961 -3.18 34.79 -24.74
C ALA A 961 -4.57 34.89 -24.04
N ALA A 962 -5.65 34.41 -24.67
CA ALA A 962 -6.97 34.44 -24.10
C ALA A 962 -7.13 33.46 -22.94
N ILE A 963 -6.54 32.27 -23.05
CA ILE A 963 -6.51 31.28 -21.97
C ILE A 963 -5.63 31.79 -20.81
N ARG A 964 -4.44 32.31 -21.10
CA ARG A 964 -3.55 32.91 -20.09
C ARG A 964 -4.25 34.02 -19.29
N LYS A 965 -4.97 34.90 -20.00
CA LYS A 965 -5.77 35.92 -19.36
C LYS A 965 -6.86 35.33 -18.47
N ALA A 966 -7.59 34.32 -18.96
CA ALA A 966 -8.64 33.67 -18.18
C ALA A 966 -8.09 32.99 -16.92
N VAL A 967 -6.90 32.36 -17.02
CA VAL A 967 -6.19 31.77 -15.85
C VAL A 967 -5.88 32.86 -14.82
N CYS A 968 -5.28 33.98 -15.25
CA CYS A 968 -4.98 35.10 -14.37
C CYS A 968 -6.27 35.68 -13.73
N ASP A 969 -7.31 35.91 -14.52
CA ASP A 969 -8.56 36.48 -14.04
C ASP A 969 -9.31 35.59 -13.04
N ILE A 970 -9.32 34.26 -13.27
CA ILE A 970 -10.09 33.30 -12.46
C ILE A 970 -9.31 32.86 -11.22
N LEU A 971 -8.02 32.56 -11.36
CA LEU A 971 -7.24 31.93 -10.29
C LEU A 971 -6.45 32.94 -9.45
N GLU A 972 -6.08 34.10 -10.03
CA GLU A 972 -5.28 35.11 -9.36
C GLU A 972 -6.07 36.40 -9.04
N GLY A 973 -7.30 36.51 -9.49
CA GLY A 973 -8.16 37.69 -9.31
C GLY A 973 -7.87 38.81 -10.29
N GLY A 974 -7.19 38.49 -11.40
CA GLY A 974 -6.80 39.40 -12.46
C GLY A 974 -5.41 40.03 -12.28
N GLU A 975 -4.90 40.61 -13.38
CA GLU A 975 -3.54 41.18 -13.43
C GLU A 975 -3.32 42.28 -12.38
N VAL A 976 -4.31 43.13 -12.14
CA VAL A 976 -4.22 44.22 -11.14
C VAL A 976 -4.04 43.65 -9.74
N ALA A 977 -4.84 42.64 -9.36
CA ALA A 977 -4.74 42.00 -8.04
C ALA A 977 -3.41 41.29 -7.87
N PHE A 978 -2.97 40.58 -8.91
CA PHE A 978 -1.69 39.85 -8.92
C PHE A 978 -0.51 40.84 -8.73
N ARG A 979 -0.45 41.92 -9.52
CA ARG A 979 0.60 42.96 -9.40
C ARG A 979 0.58 43.66 -8.05
N GLU A 980 -0.60 44.00 -7.52
CA GLU A 980 -0.70 44.63 -6.20
C GLU A 980 -0.24 43.72 -5.07
N ARG A 981 -0.53 42.41 -5.15
CA ARG A 981 -0.03 41.40 -4.22
C ARG A 981 1.50 41.33 -4.27
N ALA A 982 2.09 41.22 -5.46
CA ALA A 982 3.54 41.19 -5.64
C ALA A 982 4.20 42.50 -5.11
N ARG A 983 3.59 43.65 -5.37
CA ARG A 983 4.05 44.96 -4.88
C ARG A 983 4.07 45.00 -3.33
N ARG A 984 3.01 44.58 -2.69
CA ARG A 984 2.91 44.55 -1.21
C ARG A 984 3.88 43.58 -0.57
N LEU A 985 4.09 42.44 -1.18
CA LEU A 985 5.08 41.45 -0.76
C LEU A 985 6.53 41.81 -1.18
N ARG A 986 6.73 42.90 -1.89
CA ARG A 986 8.02 43.39 -2.45
C ARG A 986 8.71 42.37 -3.36
N VAL A 987 7.91 41.53 -4.04
CA VAL A 987 8.40 40.60 -5.05
C VAL A 987 8.55 41.38 -6.36
N ARG A 988 9.75 41.35 -6.96
CA ARG A 988 9.98 41.95 -8.27
C ARG A 988 9.44 41.03 -9.35
N LEU A 989 8.60 41.57 -10.22
CA LEU A 989 8.04 40.86 -11.38
C LEU A 989 8.85 41.13 -12.67
N ASP A 990 9.89 41.96 -12.58
CA ASP A 990 10.68 42.31 -13.74
C ASP A 990 11.73 41.25 -14.02
N ARG A 991 11.57 40.57 -15.10
CA ARG A 991 12.60 39.92 -15.89
C ARG A 991 12.38 40.20 -17.36
#